data_559eec3e5d920757817a1488783c66cb
#
_entry.id   559eec3e5d920757817a1488783c66cb
#
_cell.length_a   1.000
_cell.length_b   1.000
_cell.length_c   1.000
_cell.angle_alpha   90.00
_cell.angle_beta   90.00
_cell.angle_gamma   90.00
#
_symmetry.space_group_name_H-M   'P 1'
#
loop_
_entity.id
_entity.type
_entity.pdbx_description
1 polymer ?
#
loop_
_entity_poly.entity_id
_entity_poly.type
_entity_poly.pdbx_seq_one_letter_code
_entity_poly.pdbx_strand_id
1 'polypeptide(L)'
;MKKILSLTLCFATLFSFAVPCFSAEESVQQPVIIDTVFPTDDVVIADIIATESPYNADNTGENDATSAIQKAIDDCFENGGGTVWLPKGEYRVTGNIYIQKFVTLRGEYQDPDEGNDYGTIIIADVKSSKEMRPSLFTVGASAGAVGLTVWYPEQTVENVKPYPYTFYVEGNGDYMLQSIKNCTLLNSYRGIGASSQCELDIQECHEMMNIENVKGTCLYEGLNATNSADVDTIKTLYISNRYWANASKKFNAPDEEKLNEYTRKNGYGMVLGDLEWPNFADVEISNMLYGIQFREGFRYTFSGQFVDLRITDCDYGIHFPRHTMNRRGKTWGLAVANSIIEGSEYAILQEDYSAVQLTNVEVVGKVKSHWDGEPIKRYKPDTSSFSPDYHITYKKPNSFLYVVEADKTGKSDISAQLQKKLDEAEKTGGVVLLPAGLYRLDKPITVPKGVELRGSSSIPNRCQGGCSNGTLIISYYGYNKNDKSLITLGGDNAGLNGLRIDYPLNNPVDDSGEYKKTSPVVYSKSNNIYVTNCTITLASSGIELENCENAFLKKVVSCCFDGMFTLKNCKNSVIEACHQNGNTLPRNGYENFDIPELKNRIKEENIFEYYFIPIGRKQTTFITLDTCENITVFNTFIYGAKSFLNAKDSTATFVNVGHDGSSKTESALALSGGEITFLNSMRSTEDGQLCHQFYSIDNNTKFRSYNSQAVNMLFRENVILENIEADDLLSGELIYKILEPINRLFRLFGMWYTSAKQG
;
A
#
# COMPACT_ATOMS: atom_id res chain seq x y z
N MET A 1 -52.79 -35.87 -27.05
CA MET A 1 -53.10 -37.28 -27.44
C MET A 1 -51.84 -38.12 -27.20
N LYS A 2 -52.05 -39.15 -26.36
CA LYS A 2 -51.33 -40.44 -26.30
C LYS A 2 -49.81 -40.45 -26.33
N LYS A 3 -49.14 -40.76 -25.21
CA LYS A 3 -48.78 -42.05 -24.62
C LYS A 3 -47.93 -42.90 -25.59
N ILE A 4 -46.69 -43.30 -25.12
CA ILE A 4 -46.44 -44.64 -24.66
C ILE A 4 -45.06 -44.68 -23.96
N LEU A 5 -45.07 -45.30 -22.80
CA LEU A 5 -44.02 -45.83 -21.94
C LEU A 5 -43.26 -46.97 -22.63
N SER A 6 -42.00 -47.13 -22.43
CA SER A 6 -41.34 -48.43 -22.51
C SER A 6 -40.20 -48.53 -21.46
N LEU A 7 -40.49 -49.37 -20.50
CA LEU A 7 -39.58 -49.90 -19.48
C LEU A 7 -38.74 -51.02 -20.08
N THR A 8 -37.43 -51.00 -19.96
CA THR A 8 -36.62 -52.21 -20.17
C THR A 8 -35.63 -52.32 -19.01
N LEU A 9 -35.93 -53.25 -18.15
CA LEU A 9 -35.08 -53.75 -17.08
C LEU A 9 -33.96 -54.61 -17.69
N CYS A 10 -32.69 -54.34 -17.38
CA CYS A 10 -31.62 -55.27 -17.58
C CYS A 10 -30.81 -55.38 -16.28
N PHE A 11 -30.88 -56.54 -15.67
CA PHE A 11 -30.01 -57.04 -14.60
C PHE A 11 -28.60 -57.18 -15.14
N ALA A 12 -27.62 -56.54 -14.49
CA ALA A 12 -26.22 -56.90 -14.60
C ALA A 12 -25.62 -56.95 -13.20
N THR A 13 -25.15 -58.08 -12.87
CA THR A 13 -24.55 -58.54 -11.63
C THR A 13 -23.29 -57.75 -11.27
N LEU A 14 -23.28 -57.25 -10.02
CA LEU A 14 -22.13 -56.69 -9.35
C LEU A 14 -21.01 -57.75 -9.16
N PHE A 15 -19.84 -57.46 -9.69
CA PHE A 15 -18.58 -57.90 -9.13
C PHE A 15 -17.84 -56.61 -8.66
N SER A 16 -17.96 -56.34 -7.37
CA SER A 16 -17.17 -55.30 -6.70
C SER A 16 -15.76 -55.82 -6.51
N PHE A 17 -14.84 -55.42 -7.35
CA PHE A 17 -13.43 -55.38 -6.95
C PHE A 17 -13.24 -54.06 -6.21
N ALA A 18 -13.20 -54.10 -4.87
CA ALA A 18 -12.67 -53.02 -4.06
C ALA A 18 -11.17 -52.94 -4.34
N VAL A 19 -10.78 -52.08 -5.25
CA VAL A 19 -9.42 -51.53 -5.26
C VAL A 19 -9.36 -50.60 -4.07
N PRO A 20 -8.49 -50.81 -3.08
CA PRO A 20 -8.26 -49.78 -2.06
C PRO A 20 -7.62 -48.61 -2.80
N CYS A 21 -8.41 -47.58 -3.05
CA CYS A 21 -7.89 -46.28 -3.38
C CYS A 21 -7.24 -45.78 -2.08
N PHE A 22 -5.97 -46.07 -1.86
CA PHE A 22 -5.12 -45.31 -1.03
C PHE A 22 -4.97 -43.96 -1.75
N SER A 23 -5.88 -43.01 -1.50
CA SER A 23 -5.50 -41.61 -1.57
C SER A 23 -4.43 -41.45 -0.50
N ALA A 24 -3.18 -41.46 -0.89
CA ALA A 24 -2.17 -40.82 -0.07
C ALA A 24 -2.74 -39.42 0.16
N GLU A 25 -3.09 -39.09 1.39
CA GLU A 25 -3.21 -37.67 1.78
C GLU A 25 -1.86 -37.10 1.42
N GLU A 26 -1.80 -36.29 0.35
CA GLU A 26 -0.63 -35.52 0.03
C GLU A 26 -0.37 -34.68 1.28
N SER A 27 0.74 -34.93 1.98
CA SER A 27 1.06 -34.30 3.23
C SER A 27 1.24 -32.81 2.96
N VAL A 28 0.32 -32.00 3.49
CA VAL A 28 0.43 -30.54 3.45
C VAL A 28 1.76 -30.16 4.10
N GLN A 29 2.59 -29.39 3.39
CA GLN A 29 3.85 -28.92 3.94
C GLN A 29 3.57 -28.11 5.22
N GLN A 30 4.47 -28.15 6.18
CA GLN A 30 4.36 -27.36 7.40
C GLN A 30 5.19 -26.10 7.24
N PRO A 31 4.77 -24.96 7.84
CA PRO A 31 5.54 -23.73 7.82
C PRO A 31 6.95 -23.92 8.38
N VAL A 32 7.94 -23.41 7.65
CA VAL A 32 9.36 -23.49 8.02
C VAL A 32 10.04 -22.13 7.89
N ILE A 33 11.06 -21.89 8.71
CA ILE A 33 11.96 -20.74 8.53
C ILE A 33 12.91 -21.03 7.39
N ILE A 34 13.11 -20.06 6.55
CA ILE A 34 14.08 -20.08 5.45
C ILE A 34 15.33 -19.33 5.87
N ASP A 35 16.47 -19.99 5.80
CA ASP A 35 17.79 -19.38 5.92
C ASP A 35 18.17 -18.76 4.57
N THR A 36 18.03 -17.44 4.47
CA THR A 36 18.34 -16.71 3.24
C THR A 36 19.84 -16.44 3.11
N VAL A 37 20.34 -16.45 1.88
CA VAL A 37 21.75 -16.09 1.58
C VAL A 37 21.95 -14.58 1.68
N PHE A 38 20.96 -13.81 1.24
CA PHE A 38 20.99 -12.34 1.29
C PHE A 38 20.22 -11.81 2.50
N PRO A 39 20.59 -10.65 3.03
CA PRO A 39 19.89 -10.02 4.14
C PRO A 39 18.42 -9.76 3.81
N THR A 40 17.54 -9.93 4.80
CA THR A 40 16.10 -9.62 4.72
C THR A 40 15.67 -8.77 5.90
N ASP A 41 14.65 -7.95 5.69
CA ASP A 41 14.08 -7.10 6.75
C ASP A 41 13.33 -7.92 7.83
N ASP A 42 12.87 -9.12 7.49
CA ASP A 42 12.06 -9.99 8.34
C ASP A 42 12.65 -11.40 8.44
N VAL A 43 12.14 -12.21 9.34
CA VAL A 43 12.35 -13.66 9.33
C VAL A 43 11.48 -14.26 8.23
N VAL A 44 12.10 -14.93 7.26
CA VAL A 44 11.37 -15.53 6.14
C VAL A 44 10.74 -16.85 6.60
N ILE A 45 9.42 -16.95 6.46
CA ILE A 45 8.68 -18.19 6.73
C ILE A 45 7.99 -18.61 5.44
N ALA A 46 8.19 -19.85 5.03
CA ALA A 46 7.50 -20.48 3.90
C ALA A 46 6.43 -21.44 4.41
N ASP A 47 5.21 -21.29 3.89
CA ASP A 47 4.13 -22.26 4.07
C ASP A 47 4.27 -23.40 3.05
N ILE A 48 4.75 -23.08 1.84
CA ILE A 48 5.04 -24.03 0.77
C ILE A 48 6.39 -23.70 0.14
N ILE A 49 7.22 -24.72 -0.04
CA ILE A 49 8.46 -24.64 -0.84
C ILE A 49 8.17 -25.27 -2.20
N ALA A 50 8.16 -24.48 -3.27
CA ALA A 50 7.70 -24.94 -4.58
C ALA A 50 8.63 -25.97 -5.24
N THR A 51 9.89 -26.06 -4.86
CA THR A 51 10.83 -27.08 -5.36
C THR A 51 10.70 -28.44 -4.67
N GLU A 52 9.94 -28.53 -3.58
CA GLU A 52 9.70 -29.75 -2.85
C GLU A 52 8.42 -30.46 -3.32
N SER A 53 8.32 -31.75 -2.97
CA SER A 53 7.12 -32.54 -3.23
C SER A 53 5.90 -31.93 -2.53
N PRO A 54 4.71 -31.89 -3.14
CA PRO A 54 4.37 -32.52 -4.43
C PRO A 54 4.62 -31.66 -5.68
N TYR A 55 5.12 -30.44 -5.56
CA TYR A 55 5.20 -29.47 -6.65
C TYR A 55 6.41 -29.71 -7.57
N ASN A 56 7.59 -29.89 -6.98
CA ASN A 56 8.85 -30.18 -7.68
C ASN A 56 9.15 -29.19 -8.83
N ALA A 57 8.94 -27.88 -8.59
CA ALA A 57 9.29 -26.84 -9.55
C ALA A 57 10.78 -26.92 -9.90
N ASP A 58 11.09 -26.98 -11.19
CA ASP A 58 12.48 -26.99 -11.66
C ASP A 58 13.13 -25.62 -11.43
N ASN A 59 14.18 -25.59 -10.64
CA ASN A 59 14.99 -24.39 -10.37
C ASN A 59 16.35 -24.40 -11.07
N THR A 60 16.51 -25.26 -12.11
CA THR A 60 17.71 -25.30 -12.95
C THR A 60 17.58 -24.47 -14.22
N GLY A 61 16.36 -24.07 -14.58
CA GLY A 61 16.03 -23.37 -15.83
C GLY A 61 15.92 -24.28 -17.05
N GLU A 62 16.09 -25.61 -16.89
CA GLU A 62 16.02 -26.55 -18.01
C GLU A 62 14.57 -26.86 -18.41
N ASN A 63 13.69 -27.09 -17.44
CA ASN A 63 12.28 -27.41 -17.66
C ASN A 63 11.35 -26.27 -17.29
N ASP A 64 10.15 -26.29 -17.89
CA ASP A 64 9.10 -25.33 -17.57
C ASP A 64 8.56 -25.54 -16.14
N ALA A 65 8.70 -24.51 -15.31
CA ALA A 65 8.24 -24.50 -13.92
C ALA A 65 6.85 -23.87 -13.74
N THR A 66 6.24 -23.34 -14.80
CA THR A 66 4.99 -22.56 -14.74
C THR A 66 3.88 -23.27 -13.99
N SER A 67 3.57 -24.50 -14.38
CA SER A 67 2.46 -25.27 -13.79
C SER A 67 2.74 -25.69 -12.35
N ALA A 68 3.99 -25.99 -12.02
CA ALA A 68 4.38 -26.36 -10.66
C ALA A 68 4.29 -25.17 -9.69
N ILE A 69 4.74 -24.00 -10.12
CA ILE A 69 4.62 -22.75 -9.35
C ILE A 69 3.14 -22.38 -9.18
N GLN A 70 2.33 -22.44 -10.27
CA GLN A 70 0.90 -22.14 -10.19
C GLN A 70 0.17 -23.09 -9.23
N LYS A 71 0.46 -24.39 -9.30
CA LYS A 71 -0.14 -25.36 -8.36
C LYS A 71 0.22 -25.05 -6.90
N ALA A 72 1.46 -24.69 -6.62
CA ALA A 72 1.88 -24.30 -5.28
C ALA A 72 1.13 -23.06 -4.77
N ILE A 73 0.89 -22.08 -5.64
CA ILE A 73 0.11 -20.87 -5.34
C ILE A 73 -1.35 -21.23 -5.08
N ASP A 74 -1.96 -22.07 -5.92
CA ASP A 74 -3.36 -22.46 -5.80
C ASP A 74 -3.60 -23.28 -4.53
N ASP A 75 -2.73 -24.23 -4.20
CA ASP A 75 -2.81 -25.02 -2.98
C ASP A 75 -2.59 -24.12 -1.72
N CYS A 76 -1.68 -23.14 -1.79
CA CYS A 76 -1.50 -22.16 -0.71
C CYS A 76 -2.76 -21.34 -0.48
N PHE A 77 -3.41 -20.89 -1.54
CA PHE A 77 -4.68 -20.16 -1.47
C PHE A 77 -5.80 -20.99 -0.86
N GLU A 78 -5.96 -22.25 -1.29
CA GLU A 78 -6.97 -23.19 -0.76
C GLU A 78 -6.75 -23.49 0.73
N ASN A 79 -5.49 -23.44 1.18
CA ASN A 79 -5.13 -23.58 2.61
C ASN A 79 -5.28 -22.29 3.43
N GLY A 80 -5.84 -21.22 2.83
CA GLY A 80 -6.12 -19.97 3.50
C GLY A 80 -5.11 -18.85 3.25
N GLY A 81 -4.16 -19.02 2.34
CA GLY A 81 -3.11 -18.07 2.02
C GLY A 81 -1.84 -18.28 2.84
N GLY A 82 -0.81 -17.55 2.50
CA GLY A 82 0.53 -17.66 3.11
C GLY A 82 1.63 -17.34 2.10
N THR A 83 2.81 -17.89 2.33
CA THR A 83 3.99 -17.67 1.48
C THR A 83 4.38 -18.93 0.72
N VAL A 84 4.41 -18.82 -0.61
CA VAL A 84 5.04 -19.79 -1.50
C VAL A 84 6.47 -19.34 -1.75
N TRP A 85 7.44 -20.15 -1.33
CA TRP A 85 8.85 -19.87 -1.47
C TRP A 85 9.44 -20.53 -2.70
N LEU A 86 10.14 -19.71 -3.48
CA LEU A 86 11.01 -20.15 -4.58
C LEU A 86 12.47 -20.06 -4.13
N PRO A 87 13.13 -21.16 -3.75
CA PRO A 87 14.56 -21.14 -3.44
C PRO A 87 15.39 -20.53 -4.56
N LYS A 88 16.60 -20.08 -4.24
CA LYS A 88 17.53 -19.61 -5.26
C LYS A 88 17.68 -20.59 -6.41
N GLY A 89 17.74 -20.07 -7.62
CA GLY A 89 17.86 -20.87 -8.86
C GLY A 89 17.25 -20.16 -10.05
N GLU A 90 17.21 -20.82 -11.16
CA GLU A 90 16.65 -20.32 -12.41
C GLU A 90 15.34 -21.07 -12.73
N TYR A 91 14.26 -20.36 -12.89
CA TYR A 91 12.93 -20.92 -13.16
C TYR A 91 12.46 -20.49 -14.54
N ARG A 92 12.34 -21.43 -15.46
CA ARG A 92 11.79 -21.17 -16.78
C ARG A 92 10.27 -21.07 -16.68
N VAL A 93 9.73 -19.93 -17.10
CA VAL A 93 8.29 -19.64 -17.08
C VAL A 93 7.83 -19.38 -18.51
N THR A 94 6.90 -20.20 -19.01
CA THR A 94 6.44 -20.16 -20.39
C THR A 94 5.02 -19.59 -20.56
N GLY A 95 4.37 -19.21 -19.46
CA GLY A 95 3.02 -18.66 -19.44
C GLY A 95 2.76 -17.70 -18.29
N ASN A 96 1.52 -17.24 -18.18
CA ASN A 96 1.09 -16.38 -17.08
C ASN A 96 1.05 -17.19 -15.76
N ILE A 97 1.50 -16.55 -14.69
CA ILE A 97 1.32 -16.99 -13.31
C ILE A 97 0.38 -16.01 -12.61
N TYR A 98 -0.72 -16.51 -12.07
CA TYR A 98 -1.66 -15.73 -11.27
C TYR A 98 -1.36 -15.94 -9.78
N ILE A 99 -0.87 -14.88 -9.12
CA ILE A 99 -0.64 -14.89 -7.68
C ILE A 99 -1.99 -14.64 -7.00
N GLN A 100 -2.56 -15.71 -6.44
CA GLN A 100 -3.88 -15.72 -5.81
C GLN A 100 -3.96 -14.74 -4.63
N LYS A 101 -5.18 -14.29 -4.30
CA LYS A 101 -5.44 -13.47 -3.12
C LYS A 101 -4.82 -14.07 -1.86
N PHE A 102 -4.25 -13.21 -1.01
CA PHE A 102 -3.60 -13.60 0.26
C PHE A 102 -2.39 -14.52 0.12
N VAL A 103 -1.89 -14.73 -1.08
CA VAL A 103 -0.66 -15.49 -1.32
C VAL A 103 0.48 -14.52 -1.65
N THR A 104 1.63 -14.76 -1.04
CA THR A 104 2.89 -14.11 -1.41
C THR A 104 3.78 -15.11 -2.13
N LEU A 105 4.06 -14.87 -3.41
CA LEU A 105 5.13 -15.58 -4.11
C LEU A 105 6.44 -14.89 -3.77
N ARG A 106 7.33 -15.59 -3.08
CA ARG A 106 8.56 -15.02 -2.56
C ARG A 106 9.78 -15.82 -3.00
N GLY A 107 10.80 -15.12 -3.45
CA GLY A 107 12.10 -15.67 -3.80
C GLY A 107 13.25 -15.11 -2.97
N GLU A 108 14.45 -15.66 -3.23
CA GLU A 108 15.72 -15.16 -2.71
C GLU A 108 16.12 -13.91 -3.49
N TYR A 109 16.30 -12.78 -2.82
CA TYR A 109 16.59 -11.50 -3.48
C TYR A 109 18.05 -11.07 -3.29
N GLN A 110 18.76 -10.88 -4.41
CA GLN A 110 19.98 -10.11 -4.45
C GLN A 110 19.65 -8.71 -4.98
N ASP A 111 20.03 -7.67 -4.23
CA ASP A 111 19.87 -6.29 -4.71
C ASP A 111 20.73 -6.08 -5.97
N PRO A 112 20.19 -5.60 -7.10
CA PRO A 112 20.94 -5.45 -8.35
C PRO A 112 22.08 -4.42 -8.27
N ASP A 113 22.11 -3.54 -7.28
CA ASP A 113 23.26 -2.66 -7.01
C ASP A 113 24.43 -3.43 -6.36
N GLU A 114 24.19 -4.63 -5.80
CA GLU A 114 25.19 -5.54 -5.25
C GLU A 114 25.50 -6.71 -6.20
N GLY A 115 24.71 -6.87 -7.27
CA GLY A 115 24.85 -7.92 -8.28
C GLY A 115 23.50 -8.57 -8.65
N ASN A 116 23.48 -9.35 -9.72
CA ASN A 116 22.24 -9.98 -10.22
C ASN A 116 22.43 -11.43 -10.68
N ASP A 117 23.53 -12.07 -10.32
CA ASP A 117 23.88 -13.43 -10.75
C ASP A 117 23.25 -14.51 -9.87
N TYR A 118 22.80 -14.15 -8.69
CA TYR A 118 22.25 -15.05 -7.68
C TYR A 118 20.83 -14.65 -7.28
N GLY A 119 20.22 -15.48 -6.47
CA GLY A 119 18.85 -15.30 -6.04
C GLY A 119 17.86 -16.13 -6.88
N THR A 120 16.61 -15.74 -6.84
CA THR A 120 15.54 -16.38 -7.61
C THR A 120 15.36 -15.65 -8.94
N ILE A 121 15.78 -16.30 -10.01
CA ILE A 121 15.79 -15.75 -11.38
C ILE A 121 14.66 -16.40 -12.18
N ILE A 122 13.76 -15.60 -12.70
CA ILE A 122 12.69 -16.02 -13.60
C ILE A 122 13.14 -15.83 -15.04
N ILE A 123 13.33 -16.92 -15.75
CA ILE A 123 13.56 -16.94 -17.20
C ILE A 123 12.20 -16.83 -17.88
N ALA A 124 11.84 -15.65 -18.34
CA ALA A 124 10.58 -15.38 -19.01
C ALA A 124 10.63 -15.88 -20.47
N ASP A 125 10.39 -17.16 -20.69
CA ASP A 125 10.38 -17.81 -22.00
C ASP A 125 8.95 -17.79 -22.60
N VAL A 126 8.40 -16.59 -22.72
CA VAL A 126 7.05 -16.35 -23.21
C VAL A 126 7.08 -15.76 -24.63
N LYS A 127 6.00 -15.94 -25.37
CA LYS A 127 5.90 -15.38 -26.72
C LYS A 127 5.80 -13.87 -26.68
N SER A 128 6.54 -13.19 -27.55
CA SER A 128 6.40 -11.76 -27.75
C SER A 128 4.98 -11.39 -28.22
N SER A 129 4.44 -10.29 -27.67
CA SER A 129 3.13 -9.76 -28.01
C SER A 129 3.09 -8.26 -27.81
N LYS A 130 2.32 -7.56 -28.65
CA LYS A 130 2.00 -6.15 -28.46
C LYS A 130 0.90 -5.91 -27.43
N GLU A 131 0.13 -6.98 -27.15
CA GLU A 131 -0.90 -6.90 -26.11
C GLU A 131 -0.27 -6.64 -24.75
N MET A 132 -1.01 -5.99 -23.88
CA MET A 132 -0.56 -5.68 -22.52
C MET A 132 -0.78 -6.86 -21.56
N ARG A 133 -1.75 -7.72 -21.86
CA ARG A 133 -2.14 -8.90 -21.08
C ARG A 133 -2.31 -10.14 -22.00
N PRO A 134 -2.24 -11.36 -21.45
CA PRO A 134 -1.89 -11.67 -20.06
C PRO A 134 -0.44 -11.31 -19.73
N SER A 135 -0.22 -10.79 -18.52
CA SER A 135 1.10 -10.47 -17.97
C SER A 135 1.90 -11.73 -17.65
N LEU A 136 3.19 -11.59 -17.37
CA LEU A 136 3.96 -12.72 -16.84
C LEU A 136 3.45 -13.09 -15.44
N PHE A 137 3.32 -12.11 -14.55
CA PHE A 137 2.71 -12.27 -13.23
C PHE A 137 1.51 -11.35 -13.08
N THR A 138 0.36 -11.91 -12.74
CA THR A 138 -0.82 -11.15 -12.32
C THR A 138 -0.93 -11.23 -10.81
N VAL A 139 -1.02 -10.07 -10.13
CA VAL A 139 -1.04 -9.96 -8.67
C VAL A 139 -2.46 -9.66 -8.21
N GLY A 140 -3.06 -10.57 -7.46
CA GLY A 140 -4.40 -10.46 -6.88
C GLY A 140 -4.44 -9.58 -5.62
N ALA A 141 -5.64 -9.41 -5.05
CA ALA A 141 -5.84 -8.58 -3.86
C ALA A 141 -5.15 -9.15 -2.62
N SER A 142 -4.57 -8.28 -1.79
CA SER A 142 -3.76 -8.71 -0.62
C SER A 142 -2.74 -9.81 -0.96
N ALA A 143 -2.22 -9.78 -2.18
CA ALA A 143 -1.21 -10.70 -2.70
C ALA A 143 0.09 -9.98 -3.01
N GLY A 144 1.18 -10.72 -3.10
CA GLY A 144 2.48 -10.12 -3.33
C GLY A 144 3.44 -10.94 -4.19
N ALA A 145 4.24 -10.22 -4.99
CA ALA A 145 5.44 -10.73 -5.63
C ALA A 145 6.66 -10.13 -4.91
N VAL A 146 7.52 -10.97 -4.35
CA VAL A 146 8.65 -10.53 -3.53
C VAL A 146 9.93 -11.27 -3.90
N GLY A 147 11.02 -10.55 -4.09
CA GLY A 147 12.34 -11.15 -4.20
C GLY A 147 12.63 -11.84 -5.54
N LEU A 148 12.05 -11.39 -6.64
CA LEU A 148 12.18 -12.00 -7.96
C LEU A 148 13.02 -11.14 -8.90
N THR A 149 13.98 -11.76 -9.59
CA THR A 149 14.69 -11.18 -10.73
C THR A 149 14.12 -11.74 -12.01
N VAL A 150 13.60 -10.88 -12.91
CA VAL A 150 12.96 -11.31 -14.16
C VAL A 150 13.83 -10.94 -15.35
N TRP A 151 14.10 -11.91 -16.18
CA TRP A 151 14.92 -11.78 -17.40
C TRP A 151 14.22 -12.41 -18.61
N TYR A 152 14.20 -11.68 -19.72
CA TYR A 152 13.68 -12.13 -21.02
C TYR A 152 14.86 -12.52 -21.91
N PRO A 153 15.11 -13.82 -22.16
CA PRO A 153 16.30 -14.27 -22.85
C PRO A 153 16.39 -13.86 -24.33
N GLU A 154 15.23 -13.63 -24.94
CA GLU A 154 15.18 -13.23 -26.36
C GLU A 154 15.24 -11.73 -26.60
N GLN A 155 15.34 -10.91 -25.53
CA GLN A 155 15.55 -9.45 -25.68
C GLN A 155 17.00 -9.16 -26.01
N THR A 156 17.20 -8.37 -27.07
CA THR A 156 18.47 -7.70 -27.39
C THR A 156 18.20 -6.27 -27.82
N VAL A 157 19.17 -5.38 -27.66
CA VAL A 157 19.01 -3.99 -28.06
C VAL A 157 18.90 -3.83 -29.58
N GLU A 158 19.48 -4.75 -30.36
CA GLU A 158 19.38 -4.79 -31.82
C GLU A 158 18.04 -5.28 -32.33
N ASN A 159 17.30 -6.03 -31.51
CA ASN A 159 15.99 -6.59 -31.86
C ASN A 159 15.06 -6.62 -30.65
N VAL A 160 14.64 -5.44 -30.21
CA VAL A 160 13.71 -5.33 -29.09
C VAL A 160 12.35 -5.89 -29.47
N LYS A 161 11.91 -6.90 -28.72
CA LYS A 161 10.62 -7.56 -28.89
C LYS A 161 9.60 -6.96 -27.90
N PRO A 162 8.37 -6.70 -28.33
CA PRO A 162 7.31 -6.31 -27.43
C PRO A 162 6.85 -7.50 -26.58
N TYR A 163 6.65 -7.25 -25.28
CA TYR A 163 6.08 -8.20 -24.32
C TYR A 163 4.98 -7.54 -23.50
N PRO A 164 4.02 -8.30 -22.98
CA PRO A 164 3.08 -7.84 -21.97
C PRO A 164 3.79 -7.34 -20.72
N TYR A 165 3.03 -6.83 -19.73
CA TYR A 165 3.62 -6.45 -18.46
C TYR A 165 4.29 -7.62 -17.76
N THR A 166 5.43 -7.35 -17.14
CA THR A 166 6.09 -8.34 -16.27
C THR A 166 5.25 -8.58 -15.02
N PHE A 167 4.84 -7.52 -14.37
CA PHE A 167 3.86 -7.57 -13.27
C PHE A 167 2.62 -6.76 -13.65
N TYR A 168 1.45 -7.31 -13.39
CA TYR A 168 0.19 -6.61 -13.57
C TYR A 168 -0.63 -6.68 -12.29
N VAL A 169 -0.97 -5.51 -11.76
CA VAL A 169 -1.86 -5.35 -10.61
C VAL A 169 -3.29 -5.41 -11.09
N GLU A 170 -4.02 -6.42 -10.65
CA GLU A 170 -5.39 -6.64 -11.05
C GLU A 170 -6.33 -5.62 -10.40
N GLY A 171 -7.20 -5.00 -11.20
CA GLY A 171 -8.15 -3.97 -10.77
C GLY A 171 -9.61 -4.44 -10.67
N ASN A 172 -9.90 -5.74 -10.85
CA ASN A 172 -11.28 -6.26 -10.87
C ASN A 172 -11.69 -6.89 -9.54
N GLY A 173 -12.85 -6.49 -9.02
CA GLY A 173 -13.46 -7.12 -7.86
C GLY A 173 -12.82 -6.70 -6.54
N ASP A 174 -11.99 -7.54 -5.96
CA ASP A 174 -11.29 -7.30 -4.68
C ASP A 174 -9.93 -6.63 -4.93
N TYR A 175 -9.90 -5.42 -5.35
CA TYR A 175 -8.80 -4.70 -6.01
C TYR A 175 -7.83 -3.96 -5.08
N MET A 176 -7.60 -4.43 -3.85
CA MET A 176 -6.80 -3.67 -2.87
C MET A 176 -5.55 -4.40 -2.40
N LEU A 177 -4.54 -3.58 -2.00
CA LEU A 177 -3.37 -4.03 -1.26
C LEU A 177 -2.49 -5.03 -2.02
N GLN A 178 -2.35 -4.88 -3.31
CA GLN A 178 -1.34 -5.65 -4.06
C GLN A 178 0.06 -5.12 -3.75
N SER A 179 1.04 -6.00 -3.68
CA SER A 179 2.41 -5.61 -3.36
C SER A 179 3.44 -6.21 -4.32
N ILE A 180 4.38 -5.37 -4.77
CA ILE A 180 5.58 -5.81 -5.51
C ILE A 180 6.78 -5.26 -4.75
N LYS A 181 7.59 -6.15 -4.18
CA LYS A 181 8.70 -5.76 -3.30
C LYS A 181 9.99 -6.50 -3.63
N ASN A 182 11.12 -5.79 -3.55
CA ASN A 182 12.45 -6.39 -3.75
C ASN A 182 12.52 -7.16 -5.08
N CYS A 183 12.11 -6.56 -6.19
CA CYS A 183 12.12 -7.20 -7.51
C CYS A 183 13.05 -6.48 -8.47
N THR A 184 13.71 -7.25 -9.34
CA THR A 184 14.54 -6.74 -10.42
C THR A 184 13.91 -7.01 -11.78
N LEU A 185 13.65 -5.95 -12.55
CA LEU A 185 13.18 -6.01 -13.94
C LEU A 185 14.40 -5.88 -14.84
N LEU A 186 15.10 -6.98 -15.14
CA LEU A 186 16.43 -6.88 -15.72
C LEU A 186 16.41 -6.27 -17.14
N ASN A 187 15.44 -6.71 -17.98
CA ASN A 187 15.28 -6.20 -19.37
C ASN A 187 13.82 -6.32 -19.85
N SER A 188 12.88 -5.95 -19.01
CA SER A 188 11.45 -6.00 -19.34
C SER A 188 11.11 -5.03 -20.49
N TYR A 189 10.23 -5.42 -21.41
CA TYR A 189 9.67 -4.47 -22.38
C TYR A 189 8.68 -3.53 -21.67
N ARG A 190 7.73 -4.10 -20.91
CA ARG A 190 6.87 -3.40 -19.95
C ARG A 190 7.09 -3.95 -18.55
N GLY A 191 7.39 -3.07 -17.62
CA GLY A 191 7.66 -3.44 -16.25
C GLY A 191 6.38 -3.73 -15.47
N ILE A 192 5.78 -2.71 -14.86
CA ILE A 192 4.61 -2.83 -13.99
C ILE A 192 3.42 -2.12 -14.63
N GLY A 193 2.28 -2.83 -14.73
CA GLY A 193 1.00 -2.26 -15.12
C GLY A 193 -0.01 -2.34 -13.99
N ALA A 194 -0.77 -1.26 -13.78
CA ALA A 194 -1.86 -1.24 -12.80
C ALA A 194 -3.07 -0.55 -13.42
N SER A 195 -4.16 -1.30 -13.63
CA SER A 195 -5.38 -0.83 -14.31
C SER A 195 -5.11 -0.09 -15.63
N SER A 196 -4.00 -0.44 -16.30
CA SER A 196 -3.42 0.32 -17.42
C SER A 196 -4.15 0.13 -18.75
N GLN A 197 -5.06 -0.83 -18.82
CA GLN A 197 -5.91 -1.12 -19.99
C GLN A 197 -7.31 -0.57 -19.87
N CYS A 198 -7.55 0.41 -19.03
CA CYS A 198 -8.87 0.99 -18.96
C CYS A 198 -9.19 1.69 -20.30
N GLU A 199 -9.81 0.95 -21.23
CA GLU A 199 -10.65 1.59 -22.21
C GLU A 199 -11.81 2.27 -21.49
N LEU A 200 -12.30 3.37 -22.03
CA LEU A 200 -13.25 4.26 -21.37
C LEU A 200 -14.55 3.60 -20.82
N ASP A 201 -14.77 2.34 -21.14
CA ASP A 201 -15.95 1.56 -20.75
C ASP A 201 -15.67 0.44 -19.73
N ILE A 202 -14.41 0.16 -19.37
CA ILE A 202 -14.06 -0.90 -18.42
C ILE A 202 -13.57 -0.24 -17.13
N GLN A 203 -14.34 -0.41 -16.06
CA GLN A 203 -14.02 0.11 -14.73
C GLN A 203 -13.05 -0.82 -13.99
N GLU A 204 -11.85 -1.01 -14.52
CA GLU A 204 -10.77 -1.56 -13.70
C GLU A 204 -10.27 -0.45 -12.77
N CYS A 205 -10.30 -0.70 -11.48
CA CYS A 205 -9.80 0.20 -10.45
C CYS A 205 -8.97 -0.60 -9.46
N HIS A 206 -7.81 -0.09 -9.09
CA HIS A 206 -7.04 -0.64 -7.97
C HIS A 206 -6.97 0.40 -6.85
N GLU A 207 -6.64 -0.05 -5.65
CA GLU A 207 -6.48 0.81 -4.48
C GLU A 207 -5.34 0.31 -3.60
N MET A 208 -4.61 1.24 -3.00
CA MET A 208 -3.54 0.92 -2.03
C MET A 208 -2.47 -0.03 -2.58
N MET A 209 -2.16 0.06 -3.87
CA MET A 209 -1.04 -0.66 -4.44
C MET A 209 0.26 -0.24 -3.74
N ASN A 210 1.11 -1.21 -3.46
CA ASN A 210 2.40 -0.96 -2.85
C ASN A 210 3.54 -1.49 -3.73
N ILE A 211 4.42 -0.58 -4.17
CA ILE A 211 5.66 -0.93 -4.86
C ILE A 211 6.82 -0.47 -3.97
N GLU A 212 7.71 -1.39 -3.60
CA GLU A 212 8.81 -1.10 -2.69
C GLU A 212 10.10 -1.80 -3.14
N ASN A 213 11.18 -1.00 -3.33
CA ASN A 213 12.48 -1.48 -3.77
C ASN A 213 12.39 -2.34 -5.05
N VAL A 214 11.91 -1.73 -6.12
CA VAL A 214 11.90 -2.32 -7.46
C VAL A 214 12.87 -1.56 -8.35
N LYS A 215 13.82 -2.27 -8.93
CA LYS A 215 14.89 -1.69 -9.74
C LYS A 215 14.98 -2.41 -11.08
N GLY A 216 15.32 -1.69 -12.14
CA GLY A 216 15.51 -2.40 -13.40
C GLY A 216 15.61 -1.53 -14.65
N THR A 217 15.78 -2.22 -15.77
CA THR A 217 15.72 -1.67 -17.11
C THR A 217 14.41 -2.02 -17.78
N CYS A 218 13.66 -1.02 -18.22
CA CYS A 218 12.42 -1.21 -18.97
C CYS A 218 12.56 -0.54 -20.36
N LEU A 219 12.33 -1.33 -21.41
CA LEU A 219 12.63 -0.89 -22.79
C LEU A 219 11.55 0.00 -23.39
N TYR A 220 10.32 -0.06 -22.81
CA TYR A 220 9.19 0.73 -23.30
C TYR A 220 8.44 1.45 -22.17
N GLU A 221 7.93 0.76 -21.17
CA GLU A 221 7.23 1.35 -20.01
C GLU A 221 7.78 0.78 -18.71
N GLY A 222 8.21 1.62 -17.78
CA GLY A 222 8.64 1.20 -16.46
C GLY A 222 7.43 0.92 -15.55
N LEU A 223 6.69 1.95 -15.21
CA LEU A 223 5.41 1.87 -14.50
C LEU A 223 4.31 2.52 -15.35
N ASN A 224 3.21 1.82 -15.54
CA ASN A 224 2.01 2.37 -16.15
C ASN A 224 0.82 2.15 -15.22
N ALA A 225 0.40 3.19 -14.51
CA ALA A 225 -0.66 3.13 -13.52
C ALA A 225 -1.76 4.15 -13.80
N THR A 226 -3.01 3.70 -13.73
CA THR A 226 -4.19 4.55 -13.91
C THR A 226 -5.37 4.00 -13.12
N ASN A 227 -6.40 4.83 -12.89
CA ASN A 227 -7.64 4.45 -12.19
C ASN A 227 -7.42 3.88 -10.79
N SER A 228 -6.74 4.62 -9.92
CA SER A 228 -6.70 4.34 -8.49
C SER A 228 -7.68 5.25 -7.76
N ALA A 229 -8.53 4.66 -6.94
CA ALA A 229 -9.50 5.41 -6.13
C ALA A 229 -8.95 5.81 -4.74
N ASP A 230 -7.91 5.14 -4.28
CA ASP A 230 -7.24 5.37 -3.01
C ASP A 230 -5.73 5.14 -3.13
N VAL A 231 -5.02 5.55 -2.13
CA VAL A 231 -3.64 5.92 -2.04
C VAL A 231 -2.66 4.80 -2.38
N ASP A 232 -2.10 4.86 -3.54
CA ASP A 232 -0.94 4.03 -3.88
C ASP A 232 0.33 4.53 -3.19
N THR A 233 1.20 3.62 -2.81
CA THR A 233 2.50 3.94 -2.22
C THR A 233 3.62 3.30 -3.03
N ILE A 234 4.47 4.14 -3.58
CA ILE A 234 5.63 3.73 -4.37
C ILE A 234 6.89 4.28 -3.67
N LYS A 235 7.77 3.37 -3.23
CA LYS A 235 9.01 3.72 -2.54
C LYS A 235 10.19 2.97 -3.15
N THR A 236 11.26 3.69 -3.48
CA THR A 236 12.46 3.14 -4.10
C THR A 236 12.14 2.38 -5.39
N LEU A 237 11.69 3.13 -6.39
CA LEU A 237 11.47 2.63 -7.76
C LEU A 237 12.51 3.23 -8.71
N TYR A 238 13.45 2.41 -9.17
CA TYR A 238 14.56 2.86 -10.02
C TYR A 238 14.46 2.24 -11.42
N ILE A 239 14.18 3.07 -12.42
CA ILE A 239 14.12 2.69 -13.84
C ILE A 239 15.34 3.28 -14.55
N SER A 240 16.34 2.44 -14.73
CA SER A 240 17.63 2.85 -15.29
C SER A 240 18.26 1.75 -16.14
N ASN A 241 18.89 2.13 -17.25
CA ASN A 241 19.56 1.21 -18.17
C ASN A 241 20.79 0.53 -17.56
N ARG A 242 21.38 1.12 -16.51
CA ARG A 242 22.54 0.53 -15.85
C ARG A 242 22.30 -0.90 -15.34
N TYR A 243 21.08 -1.24 -14.99
CA TYR A 243 20.77 -2.56 -14.41
C TYR A 243 20.92 -3.71 -15.41
N TRP A 244 20.58 -3.50 -16.69
CA TRP A 244 20.85 -4.51 -17.71
C TRP A 244 22.23 -4.35 -18.35
N ALA A 245 22.68 -3.13 -18.62
CA ALA A 245 24.00 -2.88 -19.22
C ALA A 245 25.16 -3.41 -18.35
N ASN A 246 25.04 -3.31 -17.03
CA ASN A 246 26.02 -3.82 -16.07
C ASN A 246 25.75 -5.26 -15.57
N ALA A 247 24.74 -5.91 -16.14
CA ALA A 247 24.44 -7.28 -15.78
C ALA A 247 25.53 -8.27 -16.29
N SER A 248 25.53 -9.44 -15.71
CA SER A 248 26.38 -10.52 -16.16
C SER A 248 26.12 -10.88 -17.65
N LYS A 249 27.16 -11.36 -18.34
CA LYS A 249 27.09 -11.76 -19.76
C LYS A 249 26.03 -12.84 -20.03
N LYS A 250 25.68 -13.65 -19.05
CA LYS A 250 24.62 -14.66 -19.17
C LYS A 250 23.25 -14.04 -19.49
N PHE A 251 23.04 -12.77 -19.13
CA PHE A 251 21.79 -12.04 -19.36
C PHE A 251 21.80 -11.21 -20.66
N ASN A 252 22.74 -11.48 -21.58
CA ASN A 252 22.86 -10.73 -22.83
C ASN A 252 23.00 -9.22 -22.61
N ALA A 253 23.78 -8.82 -21.60
CA ALA A 253 24.01 -7.40 -21.28
C ALA A 253 24.46 -6.63 -22.52
N PRO A 254 23.72 -5.57 -22.93
CA PRO A 254 24.03 -4.82 -24.12
C PRO A 254 25.10 -3.75 -23.85
N ASP A 255 25.57 -3.13 -24.93
CA ASP A 255 26.28 -1.88 -24.85
C ASP A 255 25.35 -0.78 -24.31
N GLU A 256 25.80 -0.07 -23.27
CA GLU A 256 24.96 0.91 -22.56
C GLU A 256 24.58 2.10 -23.45
N GLU A 257 25.49 2.57 -24.33
CA GLU A 257 25.25 3.70 -25.20
C GLU A 257 24.13 3.38 -26.22
N LYS A 258 24.16 2.19 -26.83
CA LYS A 258 23.09 1.73 -27.71
C LYS A 258 21.76 1.54 -27.00
N LEU A 259 21.80 1.07 -25.76
CA LEU A 259 20.61 0.92 -24.96
C LEU A 259 19.99 2.29 -24.62
N ASN A 260 20.82 3.25 -24.25
CA ASN A 260 20.39 4.64 -24.00
C ASN A 260 19.80 5.29 -25.25
N GLU A 261 20.42 5.09 -26.42
CA GLU A 261 19.88 5.56 -27.69
C GLU A 261 18.49 4.98 -27.99
N TYR A 262 18.28 3.69 -27.68
CA TYR A 262 16.99 3.02 -27.88
C TYR A 262 15.91 3.57 -26.92
N THR A 263 16.19 3.64 -25.63
CA THR A 263 15.19 4.04 -24.62
C THR A 263 14.90 5.53 -24.66
N ARG A 264 15.86 6.39 -24.99
CA ARG A 264 15.62 7.81 -25.23
C ARG A 264 14.75 8.08 -26.48
N LYS A 265 14.62 7.13 -27.36
CA LYS A 265 13.73 7.21 -28.52
C LYS A 265 12.35 6.60 -28.26
N ASN A 266 12.23 5.62 -27.39
CA ASN A 266 11.05 4.76 -27.28
C ASN A 266 10.48 4.64 -25.85
N GLY A 267 11.27 4.96 -24.82
CA GLY A 267 11.00 4.58 -23.44
C GLY A 267 10.22 5.63 -22.64
N TYR A 268 9.37 5.15 -21.77
CA TYR A 268 8.64 5.89 -20.74
C TYR A 268 9.03 5.36 -19.37
N GLY A 269 9.61 6.19 -18.51
CA GLY A 269 9.88 5.79 -17.12
C GLY A 269 8.60 5.51 -16.38
N MET A 270 7.68 6.49 -16.38
CA MET A 270 6.33 6.30 -15.84
C MET A 270 5.27 6.89 -16.78
N VAL A 271 4.13 6.21 -16.87
CA VAL A 271 2.89 6.71 -17.47
C VAL A 271 1.82 6.72 -16.38
N LEU A 272 1.35 7.90 -15.99
CA LEU A 272 0.46 8.07 -14.85
C LEU A 272 -0.84 8.76 -15.27
N GLY A 273 -1.99 8.28 -14.79
CA GLY A 273 -3.27 8.93 -15.07
C GLY A 273 -4.35 8.47 -14.11
N ASP A 274 -5.28 9.38 -13.74
CA ASP A 274 -6.42 9.14 -12.86
C ASP A 274 -6.04 8.40 -11.55
N LEU A 275 -4.99 8.89 -10.91
CA LEU A 275 -4.57 8.40 -9.61
C LEU A 275 -4.96 9.41 -8.54
N GLU A 276 -5.69 8.94 -7.54
CA GLU A 276 -6.07 9.73 -6.38
C GLU A 276 -5.07 9.51 -5.24
N TRP A 277 -4.40 10.59 -4.82
CA TRP A 277 -3.53 10.63 -3.64
C TRP A 277 -2.27 9.74 -3.64
N PRO A 278 -1.70 9.31 -4.77
CA PRO A 278 -0.53 8.46 -4.75
C PRO A 278 0.67 9.18 -4.14
N ASN A 279 1.46 8.42 -3.39
CA ASN A 279 2.66 8.86 -2.72
C ASN A 279 3.88 8.18 -3.36
N PHE A 280 4.77 8.98 -3.92
CA PHE A 280 6.03 8.53 -4.50
C PHE A 280 7.19 9.06 -3.66
N ALA A 281 8.08 8.18 -3.27
CA ALA A 281 9.26 8.52 -2.48
C ALA A 281 10.49 7.77 -2.98
N ASP A 282 11.63 8.46 -3.11
CA ASP A 282 12.89 7.89 -3.57
C ASP A 282 12.73 7.20 -4.95
N VAL A 283 12.45 7.98 -5.95
CA VAL A 283 12.23 7.50 -7.34
C VAL A 283 13.36 7.96 -8.24
N GLU A 284 13.90 7.04 -9.04
CA GLU A 284 14.92 7.33 -10.05
C GLU A 284 14.48 6.89 -11.45
N ILE A 285 14.58 7.80 -12.41
CA ILE A 285 14.31 7.53 -13.82
C ILE A 285 15.45 8.14 -14.64
N SER A 286 16.09 7.34 -15.50
CA SER A 286 17.14 7.86 -16.35
C SER A 286 17.13 7.28 -17.76
N ASN A 287 17.63 8.06 -18.72
CA ASN A 287 17.82 7.67 -20.12
C ASN A 287 16.53 7.24 -20.83
N MET A 288 15.44 7.98 -20.65
CA MET A 288 14.14 7.72 -21.30
C MET A 288 13.75 8.86 -22.24
N LEU A 289 12.86 8.56 -23.20
CA LEU A 289 12.21 9.61 -23.99
C LEU A 289 11.39 10.53 -23.08
N TYR A 290 10.59 9.93 -22.21
CA TYR A 290 9.83 10.63 -21.17
C TYR A 290 10.18 10.05 -19.79
N GLY A 291 10.63 10.90 -18.87
CA GLY A 291 10.76 10.52 -17.46
C GLY A 291 9.39 10.17 -16.89
N ILE A 292 8.49 11.13 -16.84
CA ILE A 292 7.08 10.93 -16.46
C ILE A 292 6.18 11.54 -17.54
N GLN A 293 5.25 10.75 -18.07
CA GLN A 293 4.17 11.23 -18.93
C GLN A 293 2.84 11.06 -18.22
N PHE A 294 2.10 12.15 -18.06
CA PHE A 294 0.72 12.09 -17.59
C PHE A 294 -0.23 11.77 -18.74
N ARG A 295 -1.31 11.07 -18.45
CA ARG A 295 -2.37 10.79 -19.44
C ARG A 295 -3.75 11.00 -18.83
N GLU A 296 -4.72 11.11 -19.69
CA GLU A 296 -6.13 11.16 -19.30
C GLU A 296 -6.56 9.79 -18.77
N GLY A 297 -7.21 9.77 -17.60
CA GLY A 297 -7.84 8.58 -17.04
C GLY A 297 -9.35 8.60 -17.20
N PHE A 298 -10.02 7.65 -16.59
CA PHE A 298 -11.47 7.51 -16.67
C PHE A 298 -12.22 8.65 -15.94
N ARG A 299 -11.76 9.04 -14.74
CA ARG A 299 -12.41 10.05 -13.90
C ARG A 299 -11.71 11.38 -13.93
N TYR A 300 -10.38 11.36 -13.81
CA TYR A 300 -9.52 12.53 -13.63
C TYR A 300 -8.19 12.34 -14.33
N THR A 301 -7.27 13.25 -14.13
CA THR A 301 -5.91 13.10 -14.64
C THR A 301 -4.95 12.57 -13.60
N PHE A 302 -4.67 13.35 -12.55
CA PHE A 302 -3.72 12.96 -11.51
C PHE A 302 -3.79 13.92 -10.33
N SER A 303 -3.68 13.39 -9.11
CA SER A 303 -3.46 14.17 -7.91
C SER A 303 -2.54 13.43 -6.96
N GLY A 304 -1.26 13.81 -6.92
CA GLY A 304 -0.26 13.09 -6.13
C GLY A 304 0.98 13.89 -5.80
N GLN A 305 1.89 13.25 -5.09
CA GLN A 305 3.04 13.87 -4.49
C GLN A 305 4.30 13.01 -4.59
N PHE A 306 5.43 13.69 -4.86
CA PHE A 306 6.75 13.09 -4.98
C PHE A 306 7.71 13.76 -4.00
N VAL A 307 8.52 12.96 -3.35
CA VAL A 307 9.70 13.39 -2.59
C VAL A 307 10.90 12.59 -3.04
N ASP A 308 12.06 13.26 -3.16
CA ASP A 308 13.32 12.65 -3.61
C ASP A 308 13.21 11.95 -4.99
N LEU A 309 12.60 12.66 -5.94
CA LEU A 309 12.51 12.24 -7.35
C LEU A 309 13.76 12.67 -8.11
N ARG A 310 14.42 11.75 -8.80
CA ARG A 310 15.52 12.01 -9.73
C ARG A 310 15.15 11.59 -11.14
N ILE A 311 14.98 12.57 -12.01
CA ILE A 311 14.83 12.35 -13.46
C ILE A 311 16.05 12.96 -14.12
N THR A 312 16.89 12.13 -14.75
CA THR A 312 18.15 12.55 -15.38
C THR A 312 18.30 11.96 -16.78
N ASP A 313 19.05 12.63 -17.63
CA ASP A 313 19.36 12.16 -18.99
C ASP A 313 18.14 11.78 -19.85
N CYS A 314 16.97 12.35 -19.56
CA CYS A 314 15.75 12.15 -20.34
C CYS A 314 15.60 13.23 -21.41
N ASP A 315 14.85 12.95 -22.50
CA ASP A 315 14.54 13.99 -23.47
C ASP A 315 13.45 14.93 -22.95
N TYR A 316 12.42 14.35 -22.33
CA TYR A 316 11.37 15.08 -21.61
C TYR A 316 11.36 14.61 -20.15
N GLY A 317 11.63 15.50 -19.19
CA GLY A 317 11.58 15.15 -17.79
C GLY A 317 10.15 14.82 -17.35
N ILE A 318 9.26 15.83 -17.35
CA ILE A 318 7.82 15.65 -17.04
C ILE A 318 7.00 16.24 -18.21
N HIS A 319 6.06 15.44 -18.71
CA HIS A 319 5.19 15.83 -19.82
C HIS A 319 3.70 15.71 -19.43
N PHE A 320 2.97 16.82 -19.60
CA PHE A 320 1.50 16.89 -19.51
C PHE A 320 0.96 17.11 -20.92
N PRO A 321 0.58 16.05 -21.65
CA PRO A 321 0.09 16.16 -23.03
C PRO A 321 -1.28 16.83 -23.07
N ARG A 322 -1.62 17.36 -24.22
CA ARG A 322 -2.92 17.97 -24.46
C ARG A 322 -4.01 16.89 -24.42
N HIS A 323 -4.97 17.07 -23.53
CA HIS A 323 -6.12 16.18 -23.44
C HIS A 323 -7.12 16.47 -24.56
N THR A 324 -7.65 15.43 -25.17
CA THR A 324 -8.57 15.51 -26.31
C THR A 324 -10.04 15.49 -25.88
N MET A 325 -10.32 15.06 -24.67
CA MET A 325 -11.68 14.94 -24.18
C MET A 325 -12.02 16.02 -23.15
N ASN A 326 -13.06 16.78 -23.46
CA ASN A 326 -13.65 17.80 -22.60
C ASN A 326 -14.45 17.17 -21.44
N ARG A 327 -13.96 16.07 -20.87
CA ARG A 327 -14.56 15.44 -19.70
C ARG A 327 -14.11 16.22 -18.49
N ARG A 328 -14.98 17.13 -18.04
CA ARG A 328 -14.96 17.86 -16.75
C ARG A 328 -13.58 17.88 -16.06
N GLY A 329 -12.56 18.30 -16.83
CA GLY A 329 -11.17 18.24 -16.46
C GLY A 329 -10.89 19.06 -15.22
N LYS A 330 -10.89 18.41 -14.11
CA LYS A 330 -10.16 18.91 -12.97
C LYS A 330 -8.82 18.19 -13.00
N THR A 331 -7.87 18.78 -13.71
CA THR A 331 -6.48 18.46 -13.50
C THR A 331 -6.16 18.85 -12.09
N TRP A 332 -5.89 17.86 -11.25
CA TRP A 332 -5.52 18.11 -9.86
C TRP A 332 -4.05 18.54 -9.79
N GLY A 333 -3.38 18.38 -8.71
CA GLY A 333 -2.06 18.94 -8.55
C GLY A 333 -0.98 17.89 -8.47
N LEU A 334 0.20 18.28 -8.93
CA LEU A 334 1.45 17.57 -8.70
C LEU A 334 2.28 18.38 -7.71
N ALA A 335 2.63 17.78 -6.57
CA ALA A 335 3.61 18.31 -5.62
C ALA A 335 4.92 17.53 -5.73
N VAL A 336 6.04 18.25 -5.84
CA VAL A 336 7.38 17.64 -5.89
C VAL A 336 8.29 18.37 -4.91
N ALA A 337 9.01 17.61 -4.09
CA ALA A 337 9.96 18.14 -3.13
C ALA A 337 11.32 17.44 -3.18
N ASN A 338 12.42 18.16 -2.85
CA ASN A 338 13.77 17.62 -2.72
C ASN A 338 14.25 16.82 -3.93
N SER A 339 14.05 17.32 -5.14
CA SER A 339 14.10 16.54 -6.36
C SER A 339 14.95 17.20 -7.45
N ILE A 340 15.31 16.39 -8.46
CA ILE A 340 15.97 16.87 -9.70
C ILE A 340 15.12 16.44 -10.88
N ILE A 341 14.82 17.38 -11.79
CA ILE A 341 14.06 17.12 -13.00
C ILE A 341 14.87 17.67 -14.20
N GLU A 342 15.42 16.78 -14.99
CA GLU A 342 16.20 17.10 -16.18
C GLU A 342 15.47 16.66 -17.46
N GLY A 343 15.62 17.47 -18.51
CA GLY A 343 15.17 17.13 -19.86
C GLY A 343 15.92 17.89 -20.94
N SER A 344 16.54 17.17 -21.88
CA SER A 344 17.33 17.77 -22.96
C SER A 344 16.48 18.62 -23.90
N GLU A 345 15.24 18.20 -24.18
CA GLU A 345 14.27 18.99 -24.95
C GLU A 345 13.46 19.88 -23.99
N TYR A 346 12.84 19.28 -22.95
CA TYR A 346 12.11 20.00 -21.91
C TYR A 346 12.23 19.27 -20.56
N ALA A 347 12.66 19.98 -19.55
CA ALA A 347 12.55 19.45 -18.17
C ALA A 347 11.08 19.31 -17.75
N ILE A 348 10.24 20.32 -18.11
CA ILE A 348 8.78 20.24 -17.89
C ILE A 348 8.09 20.80 -19.14
N LEU A 349 7.24 19.99 -19.75
CA LEU A 349 6.39 20.36 -20.87
C LEU A 349 4.93 20.26 -20.48
N GLN A 350 4.25 21.39 -20.33
CA GLN A 350 2.79 21.44 -20.15
C GLN A 350 2.12 21.85 -21.45
N GLU A 351 1.35 20.95 -22.04
CA GLU A 351 0.46 21.21 -23.18
C GLU A 351 -1.00 21.34 -22.75
N ASP A 352 -1.31 21.00 -21.50
CA ASP A 352 -2.60 21.22 -20.86
C ASP A 352 -2.42 21.71 -19.42
N TYR A 353 -3.50 22.23 -18.81
CA TYR A 353 -3.44 22.80 -17.47
C TYR A 353 -3.24 21.73 -16.42
N SER A 354 -2.19 21.88 -15.63
CA SER A 354 -1.96 21.14 -14.38
C SER A 354 -1.30 22.05 -13.36
N ALA A 355 -1.81 22.08 -12.13
CA ALA A 355 -1.15 22.78 -11.05
C ALA A 355 0.09 21.99 -10.61
N VAL A 356 1.25 22.60 -10.65
CA VAL A 356 2.52 22.00 -10.26
C VAL A 356 3.18 22.85 -9.19
N GLN A 357 3.58 22.22 -8.10
CA GLN A 357 4.34 22.84 -7.01
C GLN A 357 5.67 22.15 -6.85
N LEU A 358 6.73 22.92 -6.87
CA LEU A 358 8.11 22.46 -6.76
C LEU A 358 8.76 23.17 -5.56
N THR A 359 9.15 22.42 -4.54
CA THR A 359 9.89 22.94 -3.38
C THR A 359 11.25 22.28 -3.28
N ASN A 360 12.33 23.05 -3.27
CA ASN A 360 13.70 22.53 -3.28
C ASN A 360 13.93 21.55 -4.46
N VAL A 361 13.53 21.98 -5.67
CA VAL A 361 13.66 21.16 -6.88
C VAL A 361 14.62 21.85 -7.85
N GLU A 362 15.66 21.13 -8.25
CA GLU A 362 16.52 21.50 -9.35
C GLU A 362 15.85 21.13 -10.68
N VAL A 363 15.68 22.12 -11.56
CA VAL A 363 15.07 21.93 -12.90
C VAL A 363 16.09 22.28 -13.95
N VAL A 364 16.58 21.26 -14.65
CA VAL A 364 17.65 21.37 -15.67
C VAL A 364 17.06 21.20 -17.06
N GLY A 365 16.97 22.28 -17.81
CA GLY A 365 16.40 22.32 -19.16
C GLY A 365 15.27 23.33 -19.32
N LYS A 366 14.62 23.28 -20.51
CA LYS A 366 13.52 24.19 -20.83
C LYS A 366 12.26 23.83 -20.04
N VAL A 367 11.50 24.86 -19.68
CA VAL A 367 10.17 24.71 -19.10
C VAL A 367 9.18 25.44 -19.99
N LYS A 368 8.14 24.74 -20.43
CA LYS A 368 7.02 25.32 -21.18
C LYS A 368 5.74 25.13 -20.40
N SER A 369 5.10 26.22 -20.09
CA SER A 369 3.76 26.23 -19.47
C SER A 369 2.69 26.51 -20.53
N HIS A 370 1.51 25.92 -20.37
CA HIS A 370 0.37 26.11 -21.26
C HIS A 370 -0.26 27.51 -21.14
N TRP A 371 -0.13 28.14 -19.98
CA TRP A 371 -0.76 29.42 -19.68
C TRP A 371 0.25 30.54 -19.51
N ASP A 372 -0.11 31.76 -19.86
CA ASP A 372 0.67 32.97 -19.59
C ASP A 372 0.75 33.34 -18.10
N GLY A 373 0.10 32.58 -17.20
CA GLY A 373 0.21 32.67 -15.76
C GLY A 373 1.27 31.69 -15.21
N GLU A 374 1.47 31.64 -13.91
CA GLU A 374 2.40 30.73 -13.27
C GLU A 374 1.70 29.46 -12.73
N PRO A 375 1.32 28.49 -13.60
CA PRO A 375 0.76 27.22 -13.11
C PRO A 375 1.83 26.33 -12.46
N ILE A 376 3.13 26.64 -12.70
CA ILE A 376 4.27 25.99 -12.07
C ILE A 376 4.84 26.93 -11.03
N LYS A 377 4.54 26.66 -9.76
CA LYS A 377 5.07 27.40 -8.64
C LYS A 377 6.37 26.77 -8.15
N ARG A 378 7.42 27.58 -7.99
CA ARG A 378 8.75 27.13 -7.56
C ARG A 378 9.16 27.85 -6.28
N TYR A 379 9.55 27.06 -5.30
CA TYR A 379 10.00 27.53 -3.99
C TYR A 379 11.40 26.99 -3.70
N LYS A 380 12.22 27.76 -3.02
CA LYS A 380 13.66 27.48 -2.85
C LYS A 380 14.10 27.23 -1.39
N PRO A 381 13.21 27.03 -0.38
CA PRO A 381 13.71 26.70 0.95
C PRO A 381 14.45 25.38 0.90
N ASP A 382 15.54 25.25 1.64
CA ASP A 382 16.22 23.95 1.80
C ASP A 382 15.38 23.06 2.72
N THR A 383 14.73 22.09 2.13
CA THR A 383 13.90 21.09 2.83
C THR A 383 14.53 19.70 2.82
N SER A 384 15.78 19.57 2.40
CA SER A 384 16.47 18.28 2.29
C SER A 384 16.54 17.50 3.61
N SER A 385 16.64 18.21 4.73
CA SER A 385 16.69 17.60 6.07
C SER A 385 15.36 16.96 6.51
N PHE A 386 14.27 17.18 5.75
CA PHE A 386 12.96 16.60 6.03
C PHE A 386 12.66 15.33 5.22
N SER A 387 13.55 14.94 4.30
CA SER A 387 13.44 13.64 3.62
C SER A 387 13.54 12.51 4.63
N PRO A 388 12.66 11.50 4.55
CA PRO A 388 12.75 10.35 5.44
C PRO A 388 14.00 9.53 5.19
N ASP A 389 14.47 8.82 6.19
CA ASP A 389 15.41 7.72 5.97
C ASP A 389 14.66 6.50 5.48
N TYR A 390 14.82 6.17 4.21
CA TYR A 390 14.12 5.06 3.55
C TYR A 390 14.62 3.68 3.94
N HIS A 391 15.75 3.61 4.65
CA HIS A 391 16.40 2.35 5.08
C HIS A 391 16.08 1.98 6.53
N ILE A 392 15.35 2.83 7.25
CA ILE A 392 14.92 2.49 8.61
C ILE A 392 14.06 1.23 8.58
N THR A 393 14.41 0.29 9.43
CA THR A 393 13.65 -0.93 9.65
C THR A 393 13.72 -1.34 11.13
N TYR A 394 12.93 -2.32 11.52
CA TYR A 394 12.95 -2.86 12.87
C TYR A 394 13.99 -3.97 13.03
N LYS A 395 14.36 -4.23 14.27
CA LYS A 395 15.18 -5.39 14.59
C LYS A 395 14.32 -6.66 14.54
N LYS A 396 14.56 -7.50 13.52
CA LYS A 396 13.87 -8.78 13.38
C LYS A 396 14.16 -9.73 14.55
N PRO A 397 13.22 -10.63 14.92
CA PRO A 397 13.39 -11.60 15.98
C PRO A 397 14.44 -12.67 15.60
N ASN A 398 14.81 -13.51 16.55
CA ASN A 398 15.65 -14.65 16.27
C ASN A 398 14.93 -15.68 15.37
N SER A 399 15.68 -16.47 14.62
CA SER A 399 15.14 -17.47 13.68
C SER A 399 14.70 -18.76 14.42
N PHE A 400 13.74 -18.64 15.33
CA PHE A 400 13.04 -19.75 15.97
C PHE A 400 11.54 -19.67 15.66
N LEU A 401 10.93 -20.79 15.30
CA LEU A 401 9.52 -20.87 14.93
C LEU A 401 8.70 -21.68 15.94
N TYR A 402 7.63 -21.07 16.42
CA TYR A 402 6.68 -21.66 17.35
C TYR A 402 5.29 -21.61 16.70
N VAL A 403 4.87 -22.72 16.07
CA VAL A 403 3.54 -22.77 15.44
C VAL A 403 2.47 -23.00 16.52
N VAL A 404 1.41 -22.22 16.45
CA VAL A 404 0.26 -22.35 17.36
C VAL A 404 -0.74 -23.34 16.77
N GLU A 405 -0.93 -24.45 17.46
CA GLU A 405 -1.97 -25.43 17.15
C GLU A 405 -3.19 -25.14 18.03
N ALA A 406 -4.22 -24.49 17.43
CA ALA A 406 -5.42 -24.07 18.14
C ALA A 406 -6.64 -24.15 17.23
N ASP A 407 -7.83 -23.91 17.79
CA ASP A 407 -9.07 -23.82 17.04
C ASP A 407 -9.01 -22.67 16.02
N LYS A 408 -9.10 -23.01 14.74
CA LYS A 408 -9.06 -22.08 13.61
C LYS A 408 -10.46 -21.64 13.13
N THR A 409 -11.50 -22.03 13.86
CA THR A 409 -12.89 -21.74 13.50
C THR A 409 -13.48 -20.53 14.21
N GLY A 410 -12.76 -19.98 15.20
CA GLY A 410 -13.20 -18.87 16.04
C GLY A 410 -14.28 -19.24 17.07
N LYS A 411 -14.59 -20.52 17.25
CA LYS A 411 -15.62 -20.98 18.20
C LYS A 411 -15.12 -21.05 19.63
N SER A 412 -13.85 -21.38 19.81
CA SER A 412 -13.23 -21.56 21.13
C SER A 412 -12.26 -20.43 21.44
N ASP A 413 -12.23 -19.98 22.70
CA ASP A 413 -11.21 -19.05 23.20
C ASP A 413 -9.83 -19.72 23.20
N ILE A 414 -8.90 -19.16 22.45
CA ILE A 414 -7.51 -19.66 22.37
C ILE A 414 -6.53 -18.81 23.20
N SER A 415 -7.00 -17.82 23.95
CA SER A 415 -6.13 -16.85 24.66
C SER A 415 -5.07 -17.52 25.53
N ALA A 416 -5.44 -18.55 26.28
CA ALA A 416 -4.51 -19.27 27.15
C ALA A 416 -3.48 -20.11 26.37
N GLN A 417 -3.90 -20.72 25.26
CA GLN A 417 -3.01 -21.52 24.40
C GLN A 417 -1.99 -20.60 23.70
N LEU A 418 -2.46 -19.48 23.18
CA LEU A 418 -1.60 -18.48 22.52
C LEU A 418 -0.61 -17.89 23.53
N GLN A 419 -1.07 -17.48 24.74
CA GLN A 419 -0.17 -16.93 25.75
C GLN A 419 0.90 -17.95 26.16
N LYS A 420 0.53 -19.20 26.36
CA LYS A 420 1.49 -20.26 26.68
C LYS A 420 2.59 -20.38 25.62
N LYS A 421 2.23 -20.28 24.33
CA LYS A 421 3.18 -20.36 23.23
C LYS A 421 4.09 -19.13 23.18
N LEU A 422 3.56 -17.95 23.48
CA LEU A 422 4.33 -16.71 23.62
C LEU A 422 5.33 -16.79 24.78
N ASP A 423 4.91 -17.34 25.94
CA ASP A 423 5.78 -17.54 27.10
C ASP A 423 6.89 -18.60 26.83
N GLU A 424 6.60 -19.61 26.01
CA GLU A 424 7.62 -20.56 25.55
C GLU A 424 8.69 -19.87 24.71
N ALA A 425 8.26 -18.99 23.78
CA ALA A 425 9.16 -18.26 22.88
C ALA A 425 10.00 -17.18 23.60
N GLU A 426 9.59 -16.68 24.75
CA GLU A 426 10.34 -15.67 25.50
C GLU A 426 11.78 -16.11 25.82
N LYS A 427 11.98 -17.41 26.03
CA LYS A 427 13.30 -17.97 26.43
C LYS A 427 14.39 -17.81 25.36
N THR A 428 13.98 -17.82 24.08
CA THR A 428 14.91 -17.79 22.94
C THR A 428 14.71 -16.57 22.06
N GLY A 429 13.58 -15.88 22.23
CA GLY A 429 13.02 -15.01 21.20
C GLY A 429 12.47 -15.83 20.02
N GLY A 430 12.09 -15.16 18.95
CA GLY A 430 11.64 -15.83 17.73
C GLY A 430 10.21 -15.49 17.32
N VAL A 431 9.66 -16.26 16.40
CA VAL A 431 8.35 -16.05 15.82
C VAL A 431 7.34 -17.04 16.36
N VAL A 432 6.26 -16.54 16.94
CA VAL A 432 5.06 -17.32 17.26
C VAL A 432 4.08 -17.14 16.12
N LEU A 433 3.92 -18.17 15.30
CA LEU A 433 3.09 -18.17 14.11
C LEU A 433 1.67 -18.67 14.44
N LEU A 434 0.70 -17.83 14.14
CA LEU A 434 -0.71 -18.22 13.95
C LEU A 434 -0.93 -18.48 12.46
N PRO A 435 -1.05 -19.73 12.00
CA PRO A 435 -1.36 -20.03 10.60
C PRO A 435 -2.68 -19.40 10.15
N ALA A 436 -2.98 -19.47 8.86
CA ALA A 436 -4.26 -18.98 8.35
C ALA A 436 -5.45 -19.62 9.08
N GLY A 437 -6.42 -18.80 9.47
CA GLY A 437 -7.61 -19.23 10.22
C GLY A 437 -8.26 -18.09 11.00
N LEU A 438 -9.40 -18.39 11.60
CA LEU A 438 -10.13 -17.48 12.49
C LEU A 438 -9.92 -17.89 13.96
N TYR A 439 -9.42 -16.95 14.76
CA TYR A 439 -9.05 -17.17 16.15
C TYR A 439 -9.81 -16.24 17.09
N ARG A 440 -10.41 -16.81 18.15
CA ARG A 440 -11.14 -16.06 19.16
C ARG A 440 -10.28 -15.80 20.37
N LEU A 441 -10.26 -14.54 20.83
CA LEU A 441 -9.63 -14.14 22.08
C LEU A 441 -10.67 -13.53 23.02
N ASP A 442 -10.85 -14.15 24.21
CA ASP A 442 -11.71 -13.67 25.29
C ASP A 442 -10.89 -13.02 26.42
N LYS A 443 -9.56 -13.02 26.32
CA LYS A 443 -8.62 -12.45 27.31
C LYS A 443 -7.47 -11.75 26.61
N PRO A 444 -6.85 -10.75 27.27
CA PRO A 444 -5.68 -10.09 26.74
C PRO A 444 -4.48 -11.02 26.70
N ILE A 445 -3.56 -10.73 25.79
CA ILE A 445 -2.28 -11.43 25.65
C ILE A 445 -1.11 -10.44 25.73
N THR A 446 0.06 -10.97 26.08
CA THR A 446 1.31 -10.22 26.14
C THR A 446 2.33 -10.89 25.22
N VAL A 447 2.87 -10.14 24.28
CA VAL A 447 4.00 -10.55 23.44
C VAL A 447 5.29 -10.17 24.19
N PRO A 448 6.11 -11.12 24.61
CA PRO A 448 7.27 -10.83 25.42
C PRO A 448 8.44 -10.30 24.62
N LYS A 449 9.52 -9.93 25.30
CA LYS A 449 10.75 -9.39 24.73
C LYS A 449 11.32 -10.26 23.61
N GLY A 450 11.66 -9.65 22.47
CA GLY A 450 12.30 -10.32 21.34
C GLY A 450 11.44 -11.37 20.64
N VAL A 451 10.13 -11.36 20.87
CA VAL A 451 9.16 -12.27 20.26
C VAL A 451 8.29 -11.50 19.27
N GLU A 452 8.06 -12.08 18.11
CA GLU A 452 7.07 -11.61 17.14
C GLU A 452 5.85 -12.53 17.14
N LEU A 453 4.66 -11.98 17.33
CA LEU A 453 3.43 -12.67 17.01
C LEU A 453 3.10 -12.41 15.53
N ARG A 454 3.12 -13.48 14.73
CA ARG A 454 2.94 -13.41 13.28
C ARG A 454 1.70 -14.16 12.81
N GLY A 455 0.99 -13.55 11.84
CA GLY A 455 -0.01 -14.22 11.03
C GLY A 455 0.57 -14.74 9.70
N SER A 456 -0.27 -15.35 8.89
CA SER A 456 0.13 -15.91 7.59
C SER A 456 0.35 -14.86 6.49
N SER A 457 -0.12 -13.64 6.68
CA SER A 457 -0.09 -12.61 5.63
C SER A 457 1.20 -11.80 5.67
N SER A 458 1.84 -11.61 4.51
CA SER A 458 2.98 -10.69 4.36
C SER A 458 2.55 -9.27 3.96
N ILE A 459 1.25 -9.03 3.84
CA ILE A 459 0.61 -7.79 3.40
C ILE A 459 -0.64 -7.61 4.27
N PRO A 460 -1.09 -6.38 4.55
CA PRO A 460 -2.32 -6.17 5.32
C PRO A 460 -3.48 -6.97 4.72
N ASN A 461 -4.16 -7.72 5.56
CA ASN A 461 -5.23 -8.62 5.12
C ASN A 461 -6.52 -7.84 4.94
N ARG A 462 -6.94 -7.65 3.70
CA ARG A 462 -8.22 -7.07 3.37
C ARG A 462 -8.70 -7.51 1.98
N CYS A 463 -9.97 -7.84 1.87
CA CYS A 463 -10.66 -7.88 0.58
C CYS A 463 -12.11 -7.42 0.70
N GLN A 464 -12.71 -7.00 -0.39
CA GLN A 464 -14.11 -6.57 -0.43
C GLN A 464 -15.09 -7.75 -0.48
N GLY A 465 -14.71 -8.84 -1.08
CA GLY A 465 -15.60 -9.95 -1.44
C GLY A 465 -15.77 -11.05 -0.39
N GLY A 466 -15.36 -10.82 0.85
CA GLY A 466 -15.43 -11.83 1.90
C GLY A 466 -14.09 -12.53 2.11
N CYS A 467 -13.43 -12.20 3.21
CA CYS A 467 -12.11 -12.71 3.55
C CYS A 467 -12.20 -13.79 4.60
N SER A 468 -12.18 -15.04 4.18
CA SER A 468 -11.93 -16.17 5.05
C SER A 468 -10.45 -16.55 5.13
N ASN A 469 -9.60 -15.91 4.33
CA ASN A 469 -8.19 -16.23 4.21
C ASN A 469 -7.32 -15.29 5.07
N GLY A 470 -6.11 -15.72 5.36
CA GLY A 470 -5.19 -15.07 6.27
C GLY A 470 -5.47 -15.39 7.74
N THR A 471 -4.73 -14.77 8.63
CA THR A 471 -4.89 -14.91 10.08
C THR A 471 -5.79 -13.82 10.61
N LEU A 472 -6.99 -14.20 11.04
CA LEU A 472 -8.00 -13.31 11.59
C LEU A 472 -8.17 -13.55 13.09
N ILE A 473 -8.01 -12.52 13.90
CA ILE A 473 -8.29 -12.53 15.34
C ILE A 473 -9.59 -11.78 15.57
N ILE A 474 -10.59 -12.43 16.20
CA ILE A 474 -11.79 -11.78 16.69
C ILE A 474 -11.71 -11.62 18.18
N SER A 475 -11.88 -10.39 18.67
CA SER A 475 -11.84 -10.09 20.10
C SER A 475 -13.24 -10.03 20.70
N TYR A 476 -13.44 -10.82 21.76
CA TYR A 476 -14.57 -10.67 22.69
C TYR A 476 -14.15 -10.02 24.00
N TYR A 477 -12.92 -9.52 24.06
CA TYR A 477 -12.32 -8.80 25.19
C TYR A 477 -12.14 -7.30 24.85
N GLY A 478 -12.04 -6.49 25.90
CA GLY A 478 -11.65 -5.07 25.77
C GLY A 478 -12.78 -4.13 25.37
N TYR A 479 -14.05 -4.54 25.51
CA TYR A 479 -15.22 -3.69 25.25
C TYR A 479 -15.55 -2.71 26.40
N ASN A 480 -14.54 -2.37 27.19
CA ASN A 480 -14.55 -1.30 28.16
C ASN A 480 -13.23 -0.52 27.98
N LYS A 481 -13.32 0.79 27.80
CA LYS A 481 -12.13 1.64 27.60
C LYS A 481 -11.10 1.58 28.73
N ASN A 482 -11.51 1.13 29.92
CA ASN A 482 -10.64 0.97 31.09
C ASN A 482 -10.02 -0.43 31.19
N ASP A 483 -10.37 -1.36 30.31
CA ASP A 483 -9.73 -2.66 30.25
C ASP A 483 -8.27 -2.50 29.79
N LYS A 484 -7.45 -3.53 30.02
CA LYS A 484 -6.13 -3.61 29.39
C LYS A 484 -6.31 -3.74 27.88
N SER A 485 -5.28 -3.37 27.11
CA SER A 485 -5.26 -3.64 25.67
C SER A 485 -5.38 -5.14 25.38
N LEU A 486 -5.95 -5.46 24.23
CA LEU A 486 -6.03 -6.85 23.78
C LEU A 486 -4.64 -7.47 23.65
N ILE A 487 -3.70 -6.74 23.06
CA ILE A 487 -2.32 -7.17 22.86
C ILE A 487 -1.39 -6.15 23.51
N THR A 488 -0.57 -6.61 24.47
CA THR A 488 0.50 -5.81 25.05
C THR A 488 1.83 -6.27 24.44
N LEU A 489 2.60 -5.36 23.83
CA LEU A 489 4.00 -5.61 23.50
C LEU A 489 4.82 -5.35 24.76
N GLY A 490 5.06 -6.41 25.52
CA GLY A 490 5.50 -6.36 26.92
C GLY A 490 7.01 -6.29 27.15
N GLY A 491 7.81 -6.22 26.09
CA GLY A 491 9.26 -6.12 26.20
C GLY A 491 9.93 -5.56 24.94
N ASP A 492 11.17 -5.11 25.07
CA ASP A 492 11.93 -4.55 23.97
C ASP A 492 12.05 -5.52 22.79
N ASN A 493 11.95 -5.01 21.58
CA ASN A 493 11.94 -5.75 20.30
C ASN A 493 10.77 -6.77 20.22
N ALA A 494 9.68 -6.56 20.92
CA ALA A 494 8.44 -7.30 20.69
C ALA A 494 7.73 -6.75 19.45
N GLY A 495 7.07 -7.62 18.68
CA GLY A 495 6.45 -7.22 17.43
C GLY A 495 5.18 -7.95 17.05
N LEU A 496 4.42 -7.32 16.14
CA LEU A 496 3.28 -7.91 15.45
C LEU A 496 3.51 -7.83 13.94
N ASN A 497 3.14 -8.88 13.22
CA ASN A 497 3.24 -8.90 11.77
C ASN A 497 2.14 -9.76 11.12
N GLY A 498 1.50 -9.25 10.08
CA GLY A 498 0.61 -10.02 9.22
C GLY A 498 -0.70 -10.50 9.85
N LEU A 499 -1.23 -9.76 10.82
CA LEU A 499 -2.46 -10.09 11.55
C LEU A 499 -3.62 -9.16 11.13
N ARG A 500 -4.80 -9.73 11.07
CA ARG A 500 -6.03 -8.95 11.08
C ARG A 500 -6.74 -9.11 12.43
N ILE A 501 -7.17 -8.00 13.04
CA ILE A 501 -7.80 -7.94 14.36
C ILE A 501 -9.13 -7.20 14.26
N ASP A 502 -10.22 -7.90 14.59
CA ASP A 502 -11.57 -7.37 14.50
C ASP A 502 -12.30 -7.41 15.85
N TYR A 503 -13.18 -6.43 16.06
CA TYR A 503 -14.08 -6.35 17.23
C TYR A 503 -15.53 -6.60 16.81
N PRO A 504 -15.98 -7.87 16.73
CA PRO A 504 -17.25 -8.24 16.10
C PRO A 504 -18.49 -7.66 16.78
N LEU A 505 -18.44 -7.36 18.09
CA LEU A 505 -19.59 -6.76 18.82
C LEU A 505 -19.79 -5.27 18.52
N ASN A 506 -18.89 -4.66 17.71
CA ASN A 506 -19.03 -3.33 17.16
C ASN A 506 -19.44 -3.33 15.68
N ASN A 507 -19.76 -4.51 15.12
CA ASN A 507 -20.39 -4.54 13.82
C ASN A 507 -21.75 -3.81 13.89
N PRO A 508 -22.04 -2.90 12.95
CA PRO A 508 -23.32 -2.25 12.93
C PRO A 508 -24.41 -3.28 12.63
N VAL A 509 -25.41 -3.33 13.49
CA VAL A 509 -26.61 -4.17 13.33
C VAL A 509 -27.85 -3.34 13.05
N ASP A 510 -27.77 -2.04 13.25
CA ASP A 510 -28.83 -1.06 13.00
C ASP A 510 -28.25 0.34 12.71
N ASP A 511 -29.09 1.29 12.38
CA ASP A 511 -28.73 2.66 12.04
C ASP A 511 -28.53 3.57 13.26
N SER A 512 -28.42 3.02 14.49
CA SER A 512 -28.28 3.81 15.71
C SER A 512 -26.99 4.64 15.76
N GLY A 513 -25.96 4.21 15.04
CA GLY A 513 -24.65 4.85 15.03
C GLY A 513 -23.91 4.67 16.36
N GLU A 514 -24.39 3.80 17.25
CA GLU A 514 -23.76 3.52 18.51
C GLU A 514 -22.74 2.38 18.39
N TYR A 515 -21.62 2.51 19.07
CA TYR A 515 -20.62 1.46 19.19
C TYR A 515 -20.09 1.42 20.64
N LYS A 516 -19.58 0.26 21.03
CA LYS A 516 -19.00 0.07 22.36
C LYS A 516 -17.58 0.62 22.38
N LYS A 517 -17.28 1.46 23.35
CA LYS A 517 -15.92 1.95 23.57
C LYS A 517 -15.00 0.81 23.95
N THR A 518 -13.94 0.60 23.19
CA THR A 518 -12.94 -0.43 23.49
C THR A 518 -11.69 0.18 24.11
N SER A 519 -10.91 -0.65 24.79
CA SER A 519 -9.51 -0.35 25.13
C SER A 519 -8.67 -0.33 23.84
N PRO A 520 -7.44 0.24 23.84
CA PRO A 520 -6.54 0.13 22.70
C PRO A 520 -6.30 -1.32 22.31
N VAL A 521 -6.24 -1.59 21.01
CA VAL A 521 -5.96 -2.94 20.50
C VAL A 521 -4.55 -3.36 20.87
N VAL A 522 -3.58 -2.50 20.58
CA VAL A 522 -2.17 -2.71 20.88
C VAL A 522 -1.67 -1.63 21.82
N TYR A 523 -0.92 -2.04 22.83
CA TYR A 523 -0.28 -1.17 23.80
C TYR A 523 1.16 -1.55 24.04
N SER A 524 2.04 -0.56 24.27
CA SER A 524 3.42 -0.79 24.68
C SER A 524 3.99 0.34 25.53
N LYS A 525 4.94 -0.01 26.41
CA LYS A 525 5.91 0.87 27.09
C LYS A 525 7.36 0.48 26.81
N SER A 526 7.58 -0.39 25.84
CA SER A 526 8.88 -0.98 25.54
C SER A 526 9.51 -0.33 24.31
N ASN A 527 10.84 -0.42 24.19
CA ASN A 527 11.57 0.17 23.08
C ASN A 527 11.74 -0.79 21.90
N ASN A 528 12.01 -0.23 20.72
CA ASN A 528 12.25 -0.95 19.47
C ASN A 528 11.10 -1.92 19.12
N ILE A 529 9.88 -1.61 19.52
CA ILE A 529 8.70 -2.40 19.16
C ILE A 529 8.30 -2.13 17.72
N TYR A 530 7.61 -3.08 17.12
CA TYR A 530 7.09 -2.89 15.78
C TYR A 530 5.70 -3.52 15.55
N VAL A 531 4.95 -2.88 14.65
CA VAL A 531 3.68 -3.42 14.13
C VAL A 531 3.71 -3.25 12.62
N THR A 532 3.67 -4.37 11.89
CA THR A 532 3.80 -4.35 10.44
C THR A 532 2.75 -5.22 9.76
N ASN A 533 2.29 -4.80 8.57
CA ASN A 533 1.35 -5.57 7.74
C ASN A 533 0.08 -6.01 8.49
N CYS A 534 -0.41 -5.19 9.39
CA CYS A 534 -1.58 -5.50 10.22
C CYS A 534 -2.83 -4.74 9.78
N THR A 535 -3.99 -5.34 10.01
CA THR A 535 -5.29 -4.72 9.79
C THR A 535 -6.05 -4.68 11.12
N ILE A 536 -6.59 -3.51 11.50
CA ILE A 536 -7.34 -3.33 12.75
C ILE A 536 -8.69 -2.71 12.42
N THR A 537 -9.77 -3.40 12.75
CA THR A 537 -11.13 -2.93 12.44
C THR A 537 -12.05 -2.96 13.63
N LEU A 538 -13.00 -2.01 13.67
CA LEU A 538 -14.10 -1.94 14.62
C LEU A 538 -13.70 -1.71 16.09
N ALA A 539 -12.46 -1.37 16.36
CA ALA A 539 -12.01 -0.92 17.67
C ALA A 539 -12.25 0.59 17.85
N SER A 540 -12.30 1.08 19.08
CA SER A 540 -12.28 2.52 19.34
C SER A 540 -10.90 3.11 19.05
N SER A 541 -9.85 2.51 19.62
CA SER A 541 -8.47 2.96 19.47
C SER A 541 -7.59 1.83 18.95
N GLY A 542 -6.71 2.15 17.99
CA GLY A 542 -5.80 1.17 17.39
C GLY A 542 -4.58 0.89 18.27
N ILE A 543 -3.55 1.73 18.16
CA ILE A 543 -2.24 1.51 18.80
C ILE A 543 -1.95 2.67 19.76
N GLU A 544 -1.66 2.35 21.02
CA GLU A 544 -1.21 3.30 22.03
C GLU A 544 0.19 2.94 22.53
N LEU A 545 1.13 3.89 22.41
CA LEU A 545 2.52 3.76 22.84
C LEU A 545 2.80 4.82 23.90
N GLU A 546 3.49 4.44 24.97
CA GLU A 546 3.82 5.33 26.07
C GLU A 546 5.28 5.11 26.49
N ASN A 547 6.07 6.19 26.53
CA ASN A 547 7.50 6.14 26.87
C ASN A 547 8.33 5.19 25.98
N CYS A 548 7.95 5.01 24.72
CA CYS A 548 8.64 4.13 23.77
C CYS A 548 9.69 4.91 22.97
N GLU A 549 10.80 4.25 22.70
CA GLU A 549 11.82 4.76 21.78
C GLU A 549 12.00 3.79 20.61
N ASN A 550 12.21 4.34 19.40
CA ASN A 550 12.43 3.59 18.15
C ASN A 550 11.26 2.64 17.82
N ALA A 551 10.02 3.04 18.02
CA ALA A 551 8.87 2.26 17.54
C ALA A 551 8.75 2.36 16.02
N PHE A 552 8.43 1.22 15.37
CA PHE A 552 8.30 1.13 13.91
C PHE A 552 6.92 0.60 13.52
N LEU A 553 6.08 1.47 12.96
CA LEU A 553 4.71 1.18 12.56
C LEU A 553 4.62 1.30 11.03
N LYS A 554 4.46 0.16 10.33
CA LYS A 554 4.48 0.16 8.87
C LYS A 554 3.36 -0.67 8.27
N LYS A 555 2.70 -0.14 7.25
CA LYS A 555 1.62 -0.84 6.54
C LYS A 555 0.56 -1.36 7.51
N VAL A 556 0.13 -0.51 8.44
CA VAL A 556 -1.03 -0.78 9.30
C VAL A 556 -2.24 -0.12 8.69
N VAL A 557 -3.23 -0.93 8.34
CA VAL A 557 -4.49 -0.48 7.74
C VAL A 557 -5.59 -0.59 8.78
N SER A 558 -6.43 0.43 8.92
CA SER A 558 -7.40 0.42 10.01
C SER A 558 -8.75 1.02 9.66
N CYS A 559 -9.72 0.68 10.50
CA CYS A 559 -11.00 1.35 10.63
C CYS A 559 -11.37 1.44 12.11
N CYS A 560 -10.78 2.42 12.81
CA CYS A 560 -11.00 2.70 14.23
C CYS A 560 -11.89 3.91 14.42
N PHE A 561 -12.74 3.90 15.46
CA PHE A 561 -13.74 4.96 15.68
C PHE A 561 -13.17 6.24 16.31
N ASP A 562 -12.22 6.13 17.25
CA ASP A 562 -11.69 7.29 17.98
C ASP A 562 -10.34 7.74 17.42
N GLY A 563 -9.48 6.80 17.03
CA GLY A 563 -8.17 7.09 16.47
C GLY A 563 -7.32 5.85 16.22
N MET A 564 -6.27 6.02 15.44
CA MET A 564 -5.41 4.90 15.09
C MET A 564 -4.14 4.86 15.91
N PHE A 565 -3.45 5.99 16.03
CA PHE A 565 -2.18 6.10 16.75
C PHE A 565 -2.24 7.11 17.87
N THR A 566 -1.86 6.70 19.07
CA THR A 566 -1.65 7.58 20.22
C THR A 566 -0.26 7.32 20.78
N LEU A 567 0.62 8.31 20.69
CA LEU A 567 1.99 8.26 21.19
C LEU A 567 2.14 9.30 22.34
N LYS A 568 2.63 8.85 23.48
CA LYS A 568 2.90 9.69 24.66
C LYS A 568 4.34 9.51 25.12
N ASN A 569 5.08 10.59 25.25
CA ASN A 569 6.50 10.59 25.62
C ASN A 569 7.37 9.65 24.76
N CYS A 570 7.01 9.48 23.48
CA CYS A 570 7.74 8.60 22.57
C CYS A 570 8.83 9.36 21.81
N LYS A 571 9.90 8.65 21.42
CA LYS A 571 11.02 9.23 20.69
C LYS A 571 11.42 8.42 19.48
N ASN A 572 12.01 9.09 18.48
CA ASN A 572 12.68 8.48 17.33
C ASN A 572 11.81 7.39 16.65
N SER A 573 10.50 7.60 16.57
CA SER A 573 9.57 6.59 16.09
C SER A 573 9.06 6.91 14.68
N VAL A 574 8.77 5.85 13.90
CA VAL A 574 8.39 5.96 12.50
C VAL A 574 7.00 5.37 12.27
N ILE A 575 6.18 6.11 11.51
CA ILE A 575 4.88 5.66 10.99
C ILE A 575 4.95 5.75 9.46
N GLU A 576 4.98 4.61 8.78
CA GLU A 576 5.17 4.52 7.33
C GLU A 576 4.02 3.78 6.64
N ALA A 577 3.51 4.33 5.55
CA ALA A 577 2.52 3.68 4.68
C ALA A 577 1.30 3.14 5.45
N CYS A 578 0.85 3.86 6.46
CA CYS A 578 -0.31 3.51 7.27
C CYS A 578 -1.57 4.21 6.75
N HIS A 579 -2.70 3.53 6.85
CA HIS A 579 -3.93 4.00 6.24
C HIS A 579 -5.14 3.72 7.13
N GLN A 580 -5.95 4.75 7.38
CA GLN A 580 -7.25 4.56 8.02
C GLN A 580 -8.38 4.95 7.06
N ASN A 581 -9.26 4.02 6.80
CA ASN A 581 -10.38 4.19 5.88
C ASN A 581 -11.52 3.23 6.24
N GLY A 582 -12.76 3.71 6.18
CA GLY A 582 -13.96 2.88 6.31
C GLY A 582 -14.02 1.73 5.31
N ASN A 583 -13.41 1.90 4.13
CA ASN A 583 -13.25 0.83 3.14
C ASN A 583 -12.47 -0.38 3.65
N THR A 584 -11.72 -0.26 4.73
CA THR A 584 -11.02 -1.37 5.38
C THR A 584 -11.99 -2.38 6.00
N LEU A 585 -13.24 -2.02 6.21
CA LEU A 585 -14.25 -2.95 6.68
C LEU A 585 -14.57 -4.00 5.62
N PRO A 586 -14.56 -5.27 6.01
CA PRO A 586 -15.08 -6.30 5.10
C PRO A 586 -16.58 -6.12 4.94
N ARG A 587 -17.00 -5.89 3.73
CA ARG A 587 -18.42 -5.80 3.40
C ARG A 587 -19.11 -7.16 3.55
N ASN A 588 -18.39 -8.29 3.35
CA ASN A 588 -18.91 -9.65 3.38
C ASN A 588 -17.94 -10.67 4.04
N GLY A 589 -17.19 -10.30 5.07
CA GLY A 589 -16.00 -11.07 5.49
C GLY A 589 -16.22 -12.32 6.32
N TYR A 590 -17.44 -12.58 6.80
CA TYR A 590 -17.62 -13.62 7.80
C TYR A 590 -18.76 -14.60 7.47
N GLU A 591 -19.27 -14.57 6.26
CA GLU A 591 -20.42 -15.44 5.86
C GLU A 591 -20.07 -16.93 5.93
N ASN A 592 -18.80 -17.27 5.73
CA ASN A 592 -18.31 -18.63 5.77
C ASN A 592 -18.05 -19.15 7.19
N PHE A 593 -18.09 -18.27 8.21
CA PHE A 593 -17.88 -18.66 9.59
C PHE A 593 -19.21 -18.83 10.30
N ASP A 594 -19.37 -19.96 11.00
CA ASP A 594 -20.58 -20.26 11.77
C ASP A 594 -20.58 -19.55 13.15
N ILE A 595 -20.53 -18.22 13.11
CA ILE A 595 -20.52 -17.34 14.28
C ILE A 595 -21.72 -16.41 14.20
N PRO A 596 -22.72 -16.53 15.09
CA PRO A 596 -23.97 -15.78 15.00
C PRO A 596 -23.80 -14.26 14.94
N GLU A 597 -22.89 -13.69 15.75
CA GLU A 597 -22.61 -12.26 15.81
C GLU A 597 -22.05 -11.71 14.51
N LEU A 598 -21.37 -12.54 13.72
CA LEU A 598 -20.82 -12.16 12.44
C LEU A 598 -21.79 -12.34 11.27
N LYS A 599 -22.81 -13.20 11.44
CA LYS A 599 -23.85 -13.44 10.44
C LYS A 599 -24.93 -12.35 10.41
N ASN A 600 -25.21 -11.71 11.52
CA ASN A 600 -26.34 -10.79 11.71
C ASN A 600 -26.00 -9.32 11.49
N ARG A 601 -24.86 -9.01 10.92
CA ARG A 601 -24.48 -7.62 10.62
C ARG A 601 -25.28 -7.07 9.44
N ILE A 602 -25.34 -5.75 9.35
CA ILE A 602 -25.95 -5.07 8.19
C ILE A 602 -25.15 -5.46 6.93
N LYS A 603 -25.87 -5.98 5.93
CA LYS A 603 -25.33 -6.40 4.63
C LYS A 603 -25.35 -5.27 3.59
N GLU A 604 -25.39 -4.02 3.99
CA GLU A 604 -25.49 -2.90 3.06
C GLU A 604 -24.14 -2.59 2.41
N GLU A 605 -24.17 -2.35 1.10
CA GLU A 605 -22.99 -1.99 0.30
C GLU A 605 -22.32 -0.69 0.77
N ASN A 606 -23.00 0.14 1.54
CA ASN A 606 -22.56 1.48 1.96
C ASN A 606 -22.42 1.67 3.47
N ILE A 607 -22.13 0.59 4.24
CA ILE A 607 -21.93 0.70 5.69
C ILE A 607 -20.89 1.78 6.05
N PHE A 608 -19.82 1.89 5.24
CA PHE A 608 -18.80 2.88 5.52
C PHE A 608 -19.28 4.31 5.33
N GLU A 609 -20.08 4.61 4.30
CA GLU A 609 -20.59 5.97 4.03
C GLU A 609 -21.65 6.41 5.05
N TYR A 610 -22.53 5.50 5.43
CA TYR A 610 -23.67 5.84 6.31
C TYR A 610 -23.35 5.66 7.80
N TYR A 611 -22.40 4.82 8.15
CA TYR A 611 -22.07 4.53 9.55
C TYR A 611 -20.69 5.06 9.95
N PHE A 612 -19.60 4.62 9.27
CA PHE A 612 -18.25 4.95 9.69
C PHE A 612 -17.87 6.39 9.46
N ILE A 613 -18.12 6.91 8.26
CA ILE A 613 -17.73 8.26 7.90
C ILE A 613 -18.43 9.32 8.75
N PRO A 614 -19.75 9.26 9.00
CA PRO A 614 -20.42 10.18 9.92
C PRO A 614 -19.85 10.17 11.33
N ILE A 615 -19.50 8.98 11.86
CA ILE A 615 -18.84 8.87 13.17
C ILE A 615 -17.42 9.45 13.11
N GLY A 616 -16.65 9.05 12.10
CA GLY A 616 -15.27 9.48 11.90
C GLY A 616 -15.14 10.99 11.84
N ARG A 617 -15.96 11.65 11.05
CA ARG A 617 -15.99 13.12 10.93
C ARG A 617 -16.33 13.85 12.20
N LYS A 618 -17.00 13.21 13.15
CA LYS A 618 -17.33 13.81 14.45
C LYS A 618 -16.25 13.64 15.49
N GLN A 619 -15.46 12.57 15.45
CA GLN A 619 -14.63 12.23 16.60
C GLN A 619 -13.26 11.63 16.28
N THR A 620 -13.05 10.99 15.11
CA THR A 620 -11.79 10.28 14.85
C THR A 620 -10.64 11.25 14.67
N THR A 621 -9.60 11.07 15.48
CA THR A 621 -8.29 11.69 15.29
C THR A 621 -7.29 10.63 14.88
N PHE A 622 -6.69 10.78 13.71
CA PHE A 622 -5.80 9.76 13.16
C PHE A 622 -4.56 9.54 14.02
N ILE A 623 -3.83 10.61 14.30
CA ILE A 623 -2.60 10.59 15.08
C ILE A 623 -2.72 11.57 16.24
N THR A 624 -2.42 11.09 17.44
CA THR A 624 -2.26 11.92 18.64
C THR A 624 -0.82 11.80 19.15
N LEU A 625 -0.14 12.94 19.30
CA LEU A 625 1.22 13.04 19.87
C LEU A 625 1.15 13.89 21.14
N ASP A 626 1.65 13.37 22.26
CA ASP A 626 1.76 14.10 23.52
C ASP A 626 3.18 13.99 24.05
N THR A 627 3.91 15.09 24.05
CA THR A 627 5.28 15.21 24.57
C THR A 627 6.25 14.24 23.85
N CYS A 628 6.12 14.13 22.51
CA CYS A 628 6.93 13.26 21.68
C CYS A 628 8.11 14.01 21.03
N GLU A 629 9.18 13.29 20.74
CA GLU A 629 10.41 13.86 20.15
C GLU A 629 10.83 13.07 18.90
N ASN A 630 11.10 13.78 17.79
CA ASN A 630 11.60 13.23 16.55
C ASN A 630 10.72 12.08 15.99
N ILE A 631 9.45 12.38 15.77
CA ILE A 631 8.52 11.42 15.13
C ILE A 631 8.49 11.67 13.63
N THR A 632 8.71 10.62 12.83
CA THR A 632 8.62 10.68 11.36
C THR A 632 7.37 9.93 10.88
N VAL A 633 6.54 10.62 10.08
CA VAL A 633 5.32 10.05 9.48
C VAL A 633 5.38 10.28 7.98
N PHE A 634 5.34 9.21 7.19
CA PHE A 634 5.38 9.37 5.74
C PHE A 634 4.57 8.35 4.95
N ASN A 635 4.14 8.77 3.75
CA ASN A 635 3.29 7.97 2.86
C ASN A 635 2.01 7.48 3.56
N THR A 636 1.37 8.34 4.35
CA THR A 636 0.31 7.97 5.28
C THR A 636 -0.97 8.74 4.98
N PHE A 637 -2.13 8.10 5.15
CA PHE A 637 -3.39 8.66 4.69
C PHE A 637 -4.57 8.34 5.62
N ILE A 638 -5.55 9.25 5.68
CA ILE A 638 -6.83 9.01 6.35
C ILE A 638 -8.00 9.52 5.50
N TYR A 639 -9.08 8.76 5.49
CA TYR A 639 -10.35 9.13 4.89
C TYR A 639 -11.47 9.27 5.92
N GLY A 640 -12.26 10.35 5.81
CA GLY A 640 -13.49 10.51 6.57
C GLY A 640 -13.31 10.79 8.06
N ALA A 641 -12.27 11.52 8.47
CA ALA A 641 -11.97 11.77 9.88
C ALA A 641 -12.25 13.22 10.30
N LYS A 642 -12.40 13.43 11.61
CA LYS A 642 -12.43 14.73 12.24
C LYS A 642 -11.10 15.47 12.08
N SER A 643 -10.02 14.84 12.52
CA SER A 643 -8.68 15.41 12.52
C SER A 643 -7.62 14.45 12.03
N PHE A 644 -6.61 14.97 11.32
CA PHE A 644 -5.41 14.24 10.97
C PHE A 644 -4.45 14.14 12.16
N LEU A 645 -4.20 15.25 12.83
CA LEU A 645 -3.19 15.33 13.89
C LEU A 645 -3.69 16.17 15.08
N ASN A 646 -3.51 15.62 16.27
CA ASN A 646 -3.53 16.35 17.52
C ASN A 646 -2.15 16.21 18.17
N ALA A 647 -1.38 17.31 18.25
CA ALA A 647 -0.03 17.29 18.81
C ALA A 647 0.13 18.31 19.92
N LYS A 648 0.72 17.87 21.04
CA LYS A 648 1.04 18.71 22.20
C LYS A 648 2.52 18.52 22.55
N ASP A 649 3.23 19.64 22.71
CA ASP A 649 4.63 19.68 23.14
C ASP A 649 5.53 18.69 22.40
N SER A 650 5.32 18.52 21.08
CA SER A 650 5.91 17.44 20.28
C SER A 650 6.71 17.95 19.09
N THR A 651 7.73 17.18 18.70
CA THR A 651 8.46 17.40 17.45
C THR A 651 8.22 16.26 16.47
N ALA A 652 7.74 16.60 15.25
CA ALA A 652 7.43 15.63 14.23
C ALA A 652 7.54 16.17 12.80
N THR A 653 7.92 15.29 11.87
CA THR A 653 7.97 15.56 10.44
C THR A 653 7.00 14.65 9.70
N PHE A 654 6.16 15.25 8.86
CA PHE A 654 5.16 14.56 8.05
C PHE A 654 5.50 14.75 6.57
N VAL A 655 5.66 13.66 5.83
CA VAL A 655 6.05 13.68 4.42
C VAL A 655 5.10 12.86 3.57
N ASN A 656 4.62 13.41 2.47
CA ASN A 656 3.64 12.74 1.60
C ASN A 656 2.44 12.21 2.40
N VAL A 657 1.68 13.09 3.02
CA VAL A 657 0.51 12.69 3.82
C VAL A 657 -0.78 13.20 3.21
N GLY A 658 -1.88 12.49 3.45
CA GLY A 658 -3.18 12.85 2.93
C GLY A 658 -4.33 12.74 3.93
N HIS A 659 -5.30 13.66 3.82
CA HIS A 659 -6.53 13.68 4.59
C HIS A 659 -7.72 14.00 3.70
N ASP A 660 -8.42 12.98 3.28
CA ASP A 660 -9.59 13.11 2.42
C ASP A 660 -10.91 13.02 3.19
N GLY A 661 -11.96 13.61 2.64
CA GLY A 661 -13.30 13.58 3.20
C GLY A 661 -13.40 14.15 4.62
N SER A 662 -12.50 15.07 5.00
CA SER A 662 -12.41 15.62 6.36
C SER A 662 -13.65 16.38 6.80
N SER A 663 -13.84 16.51 8.11
CA SER A 663 -14.91 17.34 8.69
C SER A 663 -14.83 18.79 8.21
N LYS A 664 -15.98 19.42 7.95
CA LYS A 664 -16.08 20.84 7.62
C LYS A 664 -15.93 21.75 8.83
N THR A 665 -16.27 21.24 9.99
CA THR A 665 -16.47 22.05 11.22
C THR A 665 -15.33 21.94 12.20
N GLU A 666 -14.43 20.99 12.00
CA GLU A 666 -13.35 20.67 12.92
C GLU A 666 -11.97 20.92 12.29
N SER A 667 -11.00 21.25 13.13
CA SER A 667 -9.62 21.45 12.68
C SER A 667 -8.96 20.14 12.27
N ALA A 668 -8.31 20.13 11.10
CA ALA A 668 -7.52 18.97 10.68
C ALA A 668 -6.27 18.80 11.53
N LEU A 669 -5.67 19.90 11.96
CA LEU A 669 -4.51 19.94 12.83
C LEU A 669 -4.87 20.73 14.08
N ALA A 670 -4.65 20.15 15.26
CA ALA A 670 -4.71 20.82 16.55
C ALA A 670 -3.33 20.72 17.21
N LEU A 671 -2.60 21.84 17.24
CA LEU A 671 -1.20 21.88 17.64
C LEU A 671 -1.02 22.83 18.84
N SER A 672 -0.31 22.37 19.87
CA SER A 672 -0.06 23.11 21.09
C SER A 672 1.36 22.85 21.60
N GLY A 673 2.27 23.75 21.32
CA GLY A 673 3.70 23.62 21.65
C GLY A 673 4.47 22.68 20.69
N GLY A 674 5.80 22.79 20.73
CA GLY A 674 6.69 21.94 19.94
C GLY A 674 6.95 22.42 18.51
N GLU A 675 7.43 21.54 17.66
CA GLU A 675 7.79 21.83 16.28
C GLU A 675 7.23 20.80 15.31
N ILE A 676 6.33 21.20 14.40
CA ILE A 676 5.66 20.32 13.45
C ILE A 676 5.94 20.80 12.03
N THR A 677 6.48 19.90 11.20
CA THR A 677 6.78 20.17 9.79
C THR A 677 6.02 19.22 8.87
N PHE A 678 5.39 19.79 7.82
CA PHE A 678 4.80 19.05 6.72
C PHE A 678 5.58 19.35 5.44
N LEU A 679 5.95 18.28 4.72
CA LEU A 679 6.52 18.33 3.38
C LEU A 679 5.67 17.49 2.46
N ASN A 680 5.00 18.11 1.50
CA ASN A 680 3.94 17.52 0.70
C ASN A 680 2.76 17.03 1.57
N SER A 681 1.67 17.74 1.52
CA SER A 681 0.43 17.32 2.16
C SER A 681 -0.77 17.63 1.28
N MET A 682 -1.74 16.74 1.27
CA MET A 682 -2.96 16.91 0.50
C MET A 682 -4.18 16.79 1.40
N ARG A 683 -5.18 17.62 1.15
CA ARG A 683 -6.42 17.62 1.93
C ARG A 683 -7.64 17.89 1.06
N SER A 684 -8.72 17.17 1.33
CA SER A 684 -10.07 17.53 0.90
C SER A 684 -11.05 17.51 2.06
N THR A 685 -12.17 18.18 1.88
CA THR A 685 -13.28 18.14 2.83
C THR A 685 -14.46 17.41 2.21
N GLU A 686 -15.39 16.98 3.04
CA GLU A 686 -16.67 16.47 2.57
C GLU A 686 -17.35 17.46 1.60
N ASP A 687 -17.92 16.95 0.51
CA ASP A 687 -18.56 17.74 -0.57
C ASP A 687 -17.64 18.76 -1.27
N GLY A 688 -16.32 18.67 -1.12
CA GLY A 688 -15.37 19.58 -1.74
C GLY A 688 -15.52 21.05 -1.31
N GLN A 689 -16.13 21.29 -0.15
CA GLN A 689 -16.26 22.65 0.40
C GLN A 689 -15.02 23.05 1.20
N LEU A 690 -14.78 24.36 1.28
CA LEU A 690 -13.73 24.91 2.14
C LEU A 690 -14.03 24.60 3.62
N CYS A 691 -13.04 24.06 4.32
CA CYS A 691 -13.09 23.96 5.77
C CYS A 691 -12.96 25.35 6.37
N HIS A 692 -13.84 25.66 7.32
CA HIS A 692 -13.79 26.97 7.98
C HIS A 692 -12.60 27.11 8.94
N GLN A 693 -12.00 26.00 9.37
CA GLN A 693 -10.90 26.01 10.32
C GLN A 693 -9.93 24.86 10.02
N PHE A 694 -8.91 25.14 9.21
CA PHE A 694 -7.89 24.14 8.87
C PHE A 694 -6.99 23.79 10.04
N TYR A 695 -6.57 24.80 10.80
CA TYR A 695 -5.55 24.68 11.82
C TYR A 695 -6.00 25.37 13.10
N SER A 696 -5.82 24.71 14.22
CA SER A 696 -5.81 25.29 15.55
C SER A 696 -4.39 25.19 16.08
N ILE A 697 -3.65 26.30 16.04
CA ILE A 697 -2.24 26.36 16.40
C ILE A 697 -2.07 27.44 17.46
N ASP A 698 -1.42 27.11 18.58
CA ASP A 698 -1.11 28.08 19.61
C ASP A 698 0.21 28.81 19.34
N ASN A 699 0.46 29.91 20.07
CA ASN A 699 1.63 30.75 19.90
C ASN A 699 2.96 30.12 20.36
N ASN A 700 2.93 28.93 20.96
CA ASN A 700 4.12 28.20 21.40
C ASN A 700 4.53 27.10 20.40
N THR A 701 3.80 26.96 19.31
CA THR A 701 4.06 25.95 18.28
C THR A 701 4.83 26.53 17.12
N LYS A 702 5.91 25.88 16.76
CA LYS A 702 6.64 26.11 15.52
C LYS A 702 6.06 25.24 14.42
N PHE A 703 5.41 25.85 13.43
CA PHE A 703 4.75 25.11 12.35
C PHE A 703 5.33 25.48 10.99
N ARG A 704 5.64 24.47 10.19
CA ARG A 704 6.07 24.63 8.80
C ARG A 704 5.26 23.72 7.90
N SER A 705 4.85 24.23 6.76
CA SER A 705 4.16 23.43 5.74
C SER A 705 4.61 23.83 4.35
N TYR A 706 5.18 22.87 3.64
CA TYR A 706 5.67 23.03 2.27
C TYR A 706 4.84 22.16 1.32
N ASN A 707 4.48 22.67 0.14
CA ASN A 707 3.66 22.00 -0.86
C ASN A 707 2.32 21.47 -0.32
N SER A 708 1.63 22.27 0.48
CA SER A 708 0.27 21.90 0.90
C SER A 708 -0.73 22.10 -0.23
N GLN A 709 -1.54 21.11 -0.48
CA GLN A 709 -2.59 21.13 -1.50
C GLN A 709 -3.96 20.91 -0.86
N ALA A 710 -4.92 21.70 -1.29
CA ALA A 710 -6.33 21.46 -1.02
C ALA A 710 -7.00 20.98 -2.31
N VAL A 711 -7.56 19.79 -2.29
CA VAL A 711 -8.19 19.13 -3.43
C VAL A 711 -9.70 19.40 -3.39
N ASN A 712 -10.35 19.37 -4.55
CA ASN A 712 -11.80 19.63 -4.72
C ASN A 712 -12.26 21.05 -4.40
N MET A 713 -11.39 22.05 -4.44
CA MET A 713 -11.79 23.45 -4.39
C MET A 713 -12.15 23.94 -5.80
N LEU A 714 -13.15 24.82 -5.90
CA LEU A 714 -13.50 25.54 -7.13
C LEU A 714 -12.32 26.38 -7.66
N PHE A 715 -11.43 26.80 -6.77
CA PHE A 715 -10.16 27.45 -7.05
C PHE A 715 -9.08 26.64 -6.34
N ARG A 716 -8.14 26.13 -7.12
CA ARG A 716 -6.96 25.47 -6.60
C ARG A 716 -6.05 26.51 -6.00
N GLU A 717 -6.26 26.83 -4.75
CA GLU A 717 -5.27 27.58 -3.99
C GLU A 717 -4.26 26.57 -3.44
N ASN A 718 -3.06 26.62 -4.02
CA ASN A 718 -1.90 26.04 -3.38
C ASN A 718 -1.56 26.92 -2.19
N VAL A 719 -1.95 26.49 -1.01
CA VAL A 719 -1.55 27.18 0.23
C VAL A 719 -0.15 26.70 0.56
N ILE A 720 0.84 27.52 0.23
CA ILE A 720 2.20 27.31 0.68
C ILE A 720 2.42 28.20 1.87
N LEU A 721 2.70 27.52 2.97
CA LEU A 721 3.05 28.17 4.22
C LEU A 721 4.57 27.96 4.42
N GLU A 722 5.37 28.68 3.62
CA GLU A 722 6.83 28.69 3.79
C GLU A 722 7.23 29.46 5.03
N ASN A 723 8.09 28.85 5.85
CA ASN A 723 8.76 29.51 6.99
C ASN A 723 7.81 30.27 7.93
N ILE A 724 6.58 29.80 8.09
CA ILE A 724 5.67 30.38 9.05
C ILE A 724 6.04 29.82 10.42
N GLU A 725 6.64 30.64 11.23
CA GLU A 725 6.65 30.43 12.67
C GLU A 725 5.26 30.77 13.23
N ALA A 726 4.81 30.07 14.24
CA ALA A 726 3.47 30.24 14.78
C ALA A 726 3.22 31.69 15.26
N ASP A 727 4.29 32.40 15.60
CA ASP A 727 4.26 33.83 15.98
C ASP A 727 3.87 34.74 14.81
N ASP A 728 4.06 34.29 13.55
CA ASP A 728 3.67 35.01 12.33
C ASP A 728 2.28 34.61 11.83
N LEU A 729 1.75 33.49 12.30
CA LEU A 729 0.36 33.11 12.05
C LEU A 729 -0.55 34.01 12.87
N LEU A 730 -1.01 35.06 12.24
CA LEU A 730 -2.21 35.76 12.68
C LEU A 730 -3.21 34.70 13.12
N SER A 731 -3.66 34.75 14.36
CA SER A 731 -4.58 33.77 14.94
C SER A 731 -5.58 33.30 13.90
N GLY A 732 -5.94 32.01 13.88
CA GLY A 732 -6.87 31.46 12.87
C GLY A 732 -8.14 32.29 12.67
N GLU A 733 -8.52 33.10 13.68
CA GLU A 733 -9.52 34.16 13.61
C GLU A 733 -9.21 35.27 12.59
N LEU A 734 -7.97 35.64 12.35
CA LEU A 734 -7.63 36.70 11.42
C LEU A 734 -7.53 36.19 9.97
N ILE A 735 -7.03 34.98 9.75
CA ILE A 735 -7.13 34.33 8.45
C ILE A 735 -8.61 34.13 8.10
N TYR A 736 -9.43 33.72 9.04
CA TYR A 736 -10.88 33.64 8.88
C TYR A 736 -11.51 35.03 8.58
N LYS A 737 -11.15 36.07 9.30
CA LYS A 737 -11.66 37.43 9.08
C LYS A 737 -11.20 38.05 7.76
N ILE A 738 -10.03 37.66 7.24
CA ILE A 738 -9.53 38.11 5.93
C ILE A 738 -10.13 37.28 4.79
N LEU A 739 -10.24 35.96 4.95
CA LEU A 739 -10.75 35.09 3.90
C LEU A 739 -12.27 34.96 3.88
N GLU A 740 -12.95 35.16 4.98
CA GLU A 740 -14.41 35.09 5.06
C GLU A 740 -15.18 36.06 4.14
N PRO A 741 -14.81 37.33 4.02
CA PRO A 741 -15.40 38.24 3.03
C PRO A 741 -15.13 37.79 1.58
N ILE A 742 -13.93 37.27 1.31
CA ILE A 742 -13.53 36.73 0.01
C ILE A 742 -14.33 35.46 -0.28
N ASN A 743 -14.46 34.56 0.66
CA ASN A 743 -15.26 33.34 0.55
C ASN A 743 -16.76 33.63 0.37
N ARG A 744 -17.30 34.66 1.03
CA ARG A 744 -18.69 35.11 0.79
C ARG A 744 -18.89 35.63 -0.64
N LEU A 745 -17.93 36.43 -1.13
CA LEU A 745 -17.97 36.93 -2.49
C LEU A 745 -17.94 35.78 -3.50
N PHE A 746 -17.10 34.77 -3.30
CA PHE A 746 -16.99 33.59 -4.17
C PHE A 746 -18.21 32.66 -4.08
N ARG A 747 -18.84 32.53 -2.89
CA ARG A 747 -20.12 31.79 -2.77
C ARG A 747 -21.23 32.47 -3.58
N LEU A 748 -21.29 33.78 -3.59
CA LEU A 748 -22.23 34.54 -4.41
C LEU A 748 -21.99 34.32 -5.91
N PHE A 749 -20.73 34.31 -6.36
CA PHE A 749 -20.38 34.02 -7.76
C PHE A 749 -20.62 32.54 -8.12
N GLY A 750 -20.32 31.59 -7.24
CA GLY A 750 -20.59 30.16 -7.45
C GLY A 750 -22.09 29.84 -7.55
N MET A 751 -22.92 30.48 -6.73
CA MET A 751 -24.38 30.36 -6.81
C MET A 751 -24.96 30.99 -8.11
N TRP A 752 -24.37 32.08 -8.58
CA TRP A 752 -24.74 32.70 -9.86
C TRP A 752 -24.42 31.80 -11.05
N TYR A 753 -23.27 31.10 -11.01
CA TYR A 753 -22.85 30.21 -12.10
C TYR A 753 -23.71 28.93 -12.18
N THR A 754 -24.18 28.42 -11.05
CA THR A 754 -25.09 27.27 -11.02
C THR A 754 -26.52 27.63 -11.41
N SER A 755 -27.01 28.81 -11.07
CA SER A 755 -28.35 29.27 -11.48
C SER A 755 -28.42 29.70 -12.95
N ALA A 756 -27.33 30.19 -13.53
CA ALA A 756 -27.25 30.52 -14.97
C ALA A 756 -27.16 29.29 -15.90
N LYS A 757 -26.92 28.08 -15.37
CA LYS A 757 -26.94 26.83 -16.13
C LYS A 757 -28.25 26.05 -16.01
N GLN A 758 -29.20 26.51 -15.22
CA GLN A 758 -30.54 25.91 -15.06
C GLN A 758 -31.65 26.79 -15.66
N GLY A 759 -31.31 27.89 -16.35
CA GLY A 759 -32.21 28.75 -17.09
C GLY A 759 -32.08 28.59 -18.60
#